data_e23d0ad37d2dbb613187ed03fb61ce28
#
_entry.id   e23d0ad37d2dbb613187ed03fb61ce28
#
_cell.length_a   1.000
_cell.length_b   1.000
_cell.length_c   1.000
_cell.angle_alpha   90.00
_cell.angle_beta   90.00
_cell.angle_gamma   90.00
#
_symmetry.space_group_name_H-M   'P 1'
#
loop_
_entity.id
_entity.type
_entity.pdbx_description
1 polymer ?
#
loop_
_entity_poly.entity_id
_entity_poly.type
_entity_poly.pdbx_seq_one_letter_code
_entity_poly.pdbx_strand_id
1 'polypeptide(L)'
;MPRFSVAEARLWGDQFVQFLRDTGREQESRRDTLRSIYNQEFRVRTDTKTPNFSCILYALRVTHRAQVHGESVHFKKGKRRVVVADQYRRPRMNAEALVSASASGQEPSSGPQAPQSRAKKWAEFIRGKHGVDIISEHDQGNGHIRFPVVPSEPRTVTVLVQNHGVEAVTLRQCQPHQQSRELSFADEQGATQGQSLLLHPGGTYPIQVRCLTTCNGYFRATVVFEFTKEPDEPFSIWRYIAAVAESQLAKGLGPSAPFHSYQASLQRPVTVITEDGIPPDSSLKNELEREIPLGTYQYPKSLKDTILLGPNARASSSWAAMRSLLEAPLLAENYQQKFQLLLHLEEIQMEVDIRRYDMQDVPMVQDRALLVLNVPGVAENRPSVLKGDHLFAHLSSERDCSPLVQYKGYVHGVELEKVRLGFSSKLQKKFVDNLRFDVTFTFSRLPLRVQHRAAALAMQRGLSSLLFPSASCHKSLFTATFQPRWFDRKLLANEEQCRAVTHIVTGMSRPAPYLIFGPPGTGKTVTLVEAIKQVWTCFKDARILACAPSNSATDLLCQRLIKDIAPRYVYRLIASSRNYQEVPADIRPCCNWDDEQSCYVYLSKEHLGRYRILITTLVTAGRLASANFPPGFFSHVFIDECGQAVEPESVVAIAGEWCPAAVLGPAFLHGDSPCPAELSLCPGLLTAMDQETNPNGGQLVLAGDPQQLGPVLRSPLAIEHGLGTSLLERLMLHNPLYKKSSGGYNPQFVTKLLWNYRSHEAILRIPNELFYDSELKACQSDELDVRSLYCAWEELPKKGFPIIFHGVCGEDQREAKSPSFFNTAEIEVLVHYLKKLLQSRGKGGCPSVSPKEVGIISPYRKQVEKIRKAITSLDPVLRTLPDISLLKVGSVEEFQGQERRVILISTVRSCSEYLQLDQTFKLGFLKNPKRLNVAITRAKALLIVVGNPAVLSKDQHWQRFLRYCREEGGYTGYPYEDESPAEDGLAADLHALHLSN
;
A
#
# COMPACT_ATOMS: atom_id res chain seq x y z
N MET A 1 35.16 24.67 -26.24
CA MET A 1 34.08 25.30 -25.44
C MET A 1 33.48 24.23 -24.55
N PRO A 2 33.36 24.40 -23.26
CA PRO A 2 32.71 23.40 -22.42
C PRO A 2 31.23 23.24 -22.81
N ARG A 3 30.83 22.04 -23.25
CA ARG A 3 29.45 21.72 -23.59
C ARG A 3 28.75 21.35 -22.30
N PHE A 4 27.73 22.11 -21.90
CA PHE A 4 26.85 21.75 -20.79
C PHE A 4 26.08 20.49 -21.13
N SER A 5 25.95 19.57 -20.20
CA SER A 5 25.08 18.39 -20.35
C SER A 5 23.60 18.82 -20.35
N VAL A 6 22.72 17.96 -20.89
CA VAL A 6 21.27 18.22 -20.87
C VAL A 6 20.74 18.34 -19.43
N ALA A 7 21.35 17.61 -18.48
CA ALA A 7 20.96 17.68 -17.08
C ALA A 7 21.34 19.03 -16.44
N GLU A 8 22.54 19.53 -16.68
CA GLU A 8 22.98 20.86 -16.22
C GLU A 8 22.18 22.00 -16.88
N ALA A 9 21.96 21.93 -18.19
CA ALA A 9 21.15 22.92 -18.90
C ALA A 9 19.70 22.93 -18.42
N ARG A 10 19.15 21.78 -18.00
CA ARG A 10 17.82 21.67 -17.37
C ARG A 10 17.79 22.37 -16.01
N LEU A 11 18.80 22.17 -15.17
CA LEU A 11 18.88 22.79 -13.86
C LEU A 11 18.84 24.33 -13.98
N TRP A 12 19.64 24.89 -14.90
CA TRP A 12 19.62 26.30 -15.23
C TRP A 12 18.27 26.76 -15.80
N GLY A 13 17.63 25.93 -16.58
CA GLY A 13 16.28 26.19 -17.10
C GLY A 13 15.24 26.23 -15.99
N ASP A 14 15.29 25.32 -15.02
CA ASP A 14 14.39 25.29 -13.86
C ASP A 14 14.60 26.54 -12.98
N GLN A 15 15.84 26.98 -12.79
CA GLN A 15 16.17 28.21 -12.05
C GLN A 15 15.65 29.45 -12.80
N PHE A 16 15.74 29.49 -14.13
CA PHE A 16 15.18 30.58 -14.91
C PHE A 16 13.66 30.65 -14.83
N VAL A 17 12.98 29.52 -14.89
CA VAL A 17 11.52 29.45 -14.69
C VAL A 17 11.14 29.92 -13.28
N GLN A 18 11.95 29.61 -12.28
CA GLN A 18 11.72 30.09 -10.92
C GLN A 18 11.94 31.62 -10.84
N PHE A 19 12.98 32.15 -11.47
CA PHE A 19 13.23 33.59 -11.55
C PHE A 19 12.07 34.35 -12.22
N LEU A 20 11.46 33.79 -13.29
CA LEU A 20 10.27 34.37 -13.91
C LEU A 20 9.08 34.42 -12.95
N ARG A 21 8.93 33.44 -12.08
CA ARG A 21 7.90 33.41 -11.04
C ARG A 21 8.15 34.43 -9.94
N ASP A 22 9.39 34.51 -9.47
CA ASP A 22 9.79 35.42 -8.39
C ASP A 22 9.68 36.89 -8.81
N THR A 23 9.82 37.17 -10.13
CA THR A 23 9.67 38.49 -10.69
C THR A 23 8.25 38.77 -11.25
N GLY A 24 7.27 37.88 -11.01
CA GLY A 24 5.88 38.04 -11.46
C GLY A 24 5.66 37.93 -12.99
N ARG A 25 6.68 37.44 -13.71
CA ARG A 25 6.66 37.33 -15.20
C ARG A 25 6.39 35.90 -15.69
N GLU A 26 5.78 35.06 -14.92
CA GLU A 26 5.48 33.65 -15.25
C GLU A 26 4.50 33.50 -16.45
N GLN A 27 3.78 34.56 -16.77
CA GLN A 27 2.81 34.60 -17.88
C GLN A 27 3.47 34.94 -19.24
N GLU A 28 4.75 35.39 -19.23
CA GLU A 28 5.45 35.71 -20.46
C GLU A 28 5.67 34.44 -21.28
N SER A 29 5.21 34.46 -22.53
CA SER A 29 5.29 33.33 -23.44
C SER A 29 6.05 33.63 -24.76
N ARG A 30 6.34 34.90 -25.04
CA ARG A 30 7.08 35.26 -26.25
C ARG A 30 8.54 34.87 -26.14
N ARG A 31 9.00 34.09 -27.09
CA ARG A 31 10.35 33.52 -27.11
C ARG A 31 11.46 34.58 -27.06
N ASP A 32 11.28 35.67 -27.83
CA ASP A 32 12.28 36.75 -27.91
C ASP A 32 12.33 37.57 -26.62
N THR A 33 11.17 37.83 -26.00
CA THR A 33 11.09 38.48 -24.68
C THR A 33 11.74 37.62 -23.60
N LEU A 34 11.46 36.33 -23.56
CA LEU A 34 12.08 35.37 -22.61
C LEU A 34 13.61 35.29 -22.82
N ARG A 35 14.07 35.35 -24.08
CA ARG A 35 15.49 35.39 -24.42
C ARG A 35 16.17 36.65 -23.91
N SER A 36 15.50 37.80 -24.05
CA SER A 36 15.99 39.06 -23.55
C SER A 36 16.09 39.06 -22.02
N ILE A 37 15.03 38.66 -21.33
CA ILE A 37 15.01 38.52 -19.86
C ILE A 37 16.13 37.58 -19.39
N TYR A 38 16.29 36.43 -20.06
CA TYR A 38 17.34 35.47 -19.72
C TYR A 38 18.73 36.07 -19.81
N ASN A 39 19.04 36.76 -20.93
CA ASN A 39 20.39 37.28 -21.20
C ASN A 39 20.71 38.56 -20.44
N GLN A 40 19.73 39.45 -20.25
CA GLN A 40 19.96 40.78 -19.68
C GLN A 40 19.74 40.85 -18.17
N GLU A 41 18.85 39.99 -17.62
CA GLU A 41 18.50 40.06 -16.20
C GLU A 41 18.93 38.83 -15.44
N PHE A 42 18.62 37.63 -15.94
CA PHE A 42 18.90 36.37 -15.20
C PHE A 42 20.39 36.02 -15.24
N ARG A 43 20.98 36.05 -16.43
CA ARG A 43 22.38 35.67 -16.66
C ARG A 43 23.38 36.63 -16.03
N VAL A 44 23.03 37.88 -15.92
CA VAL A 44 23.89 38.94 -15.33
C VAL A 44 24.00 38.82 -13.80
N ARG A 45 23.01 38.18 -13.16
CA ARG A 45 23.01 37.97 -11.72
C ARG A 45 23.83 36.75 -11.25
N THR A 46 24.37 35.98 -12.18
CA THR A 46 25.09 34.75 -11.84
C THR A 46 26.58 34.93 -12.12
N ASP A 47 27.44 34.79 -11.10
CA ASP A 47 28.89 34.88 -11.19
C ASP A 47 29.56 33.68 -11.91
N THR A 48 28.76 32.72 -12.40
CA THR A 48 29.26 31.49 -12.99
C THR A 48 28.88 31.40 -14.48
N LYS A 49 29.68 30.64 -15.28
CA LYS A 49 29.34 30.37 -16.69
C LYS A 49 28.00 29.65 -16.79
N THR A 50 27.02 30.27 -17.43
CA THR A 50 25.68 29.73 -17.68
C THR A 50 25.51 29.26 -19.12
N PRO A 51 24.67 28.24 -19.38
CA PRO A 51 24.30 27.84 -20.73
C PRO A 51 23.62 29.00 -21.52
N ASN A 52 23.59 28.94 -22.85
CA ASN A 52 22.81 29.90 -23.62
C ASN A 52 21.30 29.57 -23.53
N PHE A 53 20.45 30.57 -23.81
CA PHE A 53 18.99 30.41 -23.74
C PHE A 53 18.46 29.22 -24.59
N SER A 54 19.04 29.02 -25.78
CA SER A 54 18.63 27.90 -26.66
C SER A 54 18.96 26.54 -26.06
N CYS A 55 20.06 26.39 -25.29
CA CYS A 55 20.41 25.15 -24.59
C CYS A 55 19.44 24.87 -23.46
N ILE A 56 19.08 25.85 -22.62
CA ILE A 56 18.12 25.64 -21.55
C ILE A 56 16.72 25.32 -22.07
N LEU A 57 16.31 26.03 -23.13
CA LEU A 57 15.00 25.80 -23.77
C LEU A 57 14.92 24.41 -24.39
N TYR A 58 16.00 23.97 -25.06
CA TYR A 58 16.11 22.59 -25.56
C TYR A 58 16.02 21.58 -24.43
N ALA A 59 16.77 21.76 -23.36
CA ALA A 59 16.75 20.87 -22.21
C ALA A 59 15.36 20.79 -21.52
N LEU A 60 14.68 21.92 -21.36
CA LEU A 60 13.32 21.97 -20.82
C LEU A 60 12.29 21.31 -21.76
N ARG A 61 12.48 21.42 -23.07
CA ARG A 61 11.61 20.75 -24.07
C ARG A 61 11.79 19.23 -24.03
N VAL A 62 13.03 18.74 -24.11
CA VAL A 62 13.36 17.31 -24.11
C VAL A 62 12.92 16.65 -22.79
N THR A 63 12.95 17.37 -21.67
CA THR A 63 12.47 16.88 -20.37
C THR A 63 10.98 17.15 -20.13
N HIS A 64 10.23 17.52 -21.17
CA HIS A 64 8.79 17.80 -21.12
C HIS A 64 8.36 18.88 -20.11
N ARG A 65 9.25 19.80 -19.76
CA ARG A 65 8.98 20.92 -18.84
C ARG A 65 8.57 22.21 -19.53
N ALA A 66 8.83 22.33 -20.83
CA ALA A 66 8.33 23.39 -21.67
C ALA A 66 7.77 22.86 -23.00
N GLN A 67 6.75 23.52 -23.50
CA GLN A 67 6.20 23.31 -24.83
C GLN A 67 6.53 24.54 -25.67
N VAL A 68 7.04 24.35 -26.90
CA VAL A 68 7.44 25.39 -27.80
C VAL A 68 6.61 25.25 -29.09
N HIS A 69 5.80 26.26 -29.38
CA HIS A 69 4.97 26.34 -30.59
C HIS A 69 5.32 27.64 -31.33
N GLY A 70 6.18 27.55 -32.40
CA GLY A 70 6.68 28.71 -33.13
C GLY A 70 7.40 29.71 -32.22
N GLU A 71 6.88 30.92 -32.11
CA GLU A 71 7.42 31.99 -31.26
C GLU A 71 6.94 31.96 -29.83
N SER A 72 6.09 31.01 -29.44
CA SER A 72 5.54 30.90 -28.08
C SER A 72 6.18 29.78 -27.31
N VAL A 73 6.51 30.03 -26.03
CA VAL A 73 7.08 29.10 -25.09
C VAL A 73 6.17 29.01 -23.84
N HIS A 74 5.63 27.84 -23.54
CA HIS A 74 4.80 27.60 -22.39
C HIS A 74 5.51 26.67 -21.43
N PHE A 75 5.81 27.16 -20.21
CA PHE A 75 6.41 26.35 -19.14
C PHE A 75 5.32 25.57 -18.42
N LYS A 76 5.47 24.25 -18.32
CA LYS A 76 4.54 23.44 -17.52
C LYS A 76 4.64 23.84 -16.05
N LYS A 77 3.53 24.20 -15.43
CA LYS A 77 3.45 24.36 -13.98
C LYS A 77 3.82 23.02 -13.35
N GLY A 78 4.89 22.99 -12.55
CA GLY A 78 5.29 21.76 -11.84
C GLY A 78 4.12 21.23 -11.03
N LYS A 79 3.86 19.91 -11.08
CA LYS A 79 2.83 19.29 -10.24
C LYS A 79 3.12 19.68 -8.78
N ARG A 80 2.13 20.23 -8.09
CA ARG A 80 2.25 20.53 -6.65
C ARG A 80 2.60 19.25 -5.93
N ARG A 81 3.75 19.20 -5.26
CA ARG A 81 4.12 18.09 -4.36
C ARG A 81 3.15 18.08 -3.21
N VAL A 82 2.48 16.96 -3.01
CA VAL A 82 1.65 16.72 -1.84
C VAL A 82 2.59 16.35 -0.70
N VAL A 83 2.67 17.17 0.32
CA VAL A 83 3.58 16.98 1.46
C VAL A 83 2.89 16.17 2.56
N VAL A 84 1.65 16.50 2.86
CA VAL A 84 0.75 15.74 3.72
C VAL A 84 -0.53 15.53 2.94
N ALA A 85 -0.96 14.29 2.78
CA ALA A 85 -2.15 13.96 2.01
C ALA A 85 -3.00 12.97 2.76
N ASP A 86 -4.28 13.22 2.81
CA ASP A 86 -5.26 12.18 3.06
C ASP A 86 -5.39 11.35 1.77
N GLN A 87 -4.82 10.15 1.77
CA GLN A 87 -4.83 9.25 0.61
C GLN A 87 -6.22 8.85 0.14
N TYR A 88 -7.26 9.18 0.91
CA TYR A 88 -8.66 8.93 0.60
C TYR A 88 -9.43 10.21 0.26
N ARG A 89 -8.78 11.37 0.31
CA ARG A 89 -9.38 12.65 -0.06
C ARG A 89 -9.19 12.92 -1.56
N ARG A 90 -10.25 13.34 -2.23
CA ARG A 90 -10.10 13.92 -3.58
C ARG A 90 -9.25 15.20 -3.49
N PRO A 91 -8.36 15.48 -4.45
CA PRO A 91 -7.78 16.80 -4.58
C PRO A 91 -8.94 17.81 -4.75
N ARG A 92 -9.12 18.72 -3.78
CA ARG A 92 -10.12 19.78 -3.88
C ARG A 92 -9.87 20.60 -5.16
N MET A 93 -10.82 20.63 -6.06
CA MET A 93 -11.03 21.76 -6.92
C MET A 93 -11.71 22.82 -6.06
N ASN A 94 -11.09 24.01 -5.99
CA ASN A 94 -11.51 25.08 -5.08
C ASN A 94 -12.98 25.49 -5.32
N ALA A 95 -13.89 25.01 -4.48
CA ALA A 95 -15.26 25.48 -4.43
C ALA A 95 -15.41 26.86 -3.72
N GLU A 96 -14.39 27.29 -2.97
CA GLU A 96 -14.44 28.58 -2.25
C GLU A 96 -14.30 29.82 -3.15
N ALA A 97 -13.86 29.66 -4.41
CA ALA A 97 -13.86 30.76 -5.37
C ALA A 97 -15.24 31.04 -6.01
N LEU A 98 -16.23 30.18 -5.79
CA LEU A 98 -17.56 30.30 -6.41
C LEU A 98 -18.53 31.16 -5.57
N VAL A 99 -18.28 31.31 -4.26
CA VAL A 99 -19.19 32.08 -3.38
C VAL A 99 -18.80 33.57 -3.28
N SER A 100 -17.53 33.92 -3.54
CA SER A 100 -17.06 35.30 -3.49
C SER A 100 -17.26 36.10 -4.78
N ALA A 101 -17.55 35.43 -5.90
CA ALA A 101 -17.72 36.08 -7.21
C ALA A 101 -19.14 36.54 -7.51
N SER A 102 -20.12 36.23 -6.65
CA SER A 102 -21.52 36.65 -6.82
C SER A 102 -21.87 38.01 -6.17
N ALA A 103 -20.92 38.66 -5.49
CA ALA A 103 -21.14 39.88 -4.75
C ALA A 103 -20.55 41.17 -5.37
N SER A 104 -19.87 41.10 -6.50
CA SER A 104 -19.37 42.32 -7.18
C SER A 104 -19.61 42.22 -8.67
N GLY A 105 -20.61 42.94 -9.14
CA GLY A 105 -20.95 43.09 -10.56
C GLY A 105 -19.91 43.95 -11.29
N GLN A 106 -18.88 43.34 -11.84
CA GLN A 106 -18.02 43.93 -12.86
C GLN A 106 -17.61 42.84 -13.86
N GLU A 107 -17.91 43.07 -15.14
CA GLU A 107 -17.50 42.22 -16.25
C GLU A 107 -15.98 42.22 -16.40
N PRO A 108 -15.33 41.10 -16.55
CA PRO A 108 -13.91 41.03 -16.84
C PRO A 108 -13.62 40.79 -18.33
N SER A 109 -12.79 41.64 -18.87
CA SER A 109 -12.15 41.55 -20.19
C SER A 109 -11.38 40.24 -20.36
N SER A 110 -11.35 39.77 -21.62
CA SER A 110 -10.78 38.53 -22.12
C SER A 110 -9.30 38.32 -21.81
N GLY A 111 -9.00 37.29 -20.95
CA GLY A 111 -7.67 36.70 -20.72
C GLY A 111 -7.76 35.18 -20.52
N PRO A 112 -6.69 34.41 -20.77
CA PRO A 112 -6.77 32.94 -20.88
C PRO A 112 -7.07 32.22 -19.55
N GLN A 113 -8.07 31.36 -19.59
CA GLN A 113 -8.80 30.75 -18.47
C GLN A 113 -8.03 29.66 -17.70
N ALA A 114 -8.10 29.69 -16.38
CA ALA A 114 -7.58 28.72 -15.40
C ALA A 114 -8.50 27.46 -15.28
N PRO A 115 -8.05 26.38 -14.58
CA PRO A 115 -8.74 25.05 -14.54
C PRO A 115 -10.15 25.01 -13.93
N GLN A 116 -10.74 26.09 -13.51
CA GLN A 116 -12.16 26.20 -13.16
C GLN A 116 -13.10 25.90 -14.35
N SER A 117 -12.53 25.71 -15.56
CA SER A 117 -13.29 25.57 -16.79
C SER A 117 -13.93 24.20 -17.02
N ARG A 118 -13.48 23.10 -16.34
CA ARG A 118 -13.92 21.74 -16.71
C ARG A 118 -15.34 21.41 -16.20
N ALA A 119 -15.64 21.63 -14.93
CA ALA A 119 -17.00 21.40 -14.39
C ALA A 119 -18.01 22.39 -14.99
N LYS A 120 -17.59 23.64 -15.23
CA LYS A 120 -18.41 24.62 -15.96
C LYS A 120 -18.62 24.19 -17.43
N LYS A 121 -17.60 23.64 -18.09
CA LYS A 121 -17.72 23.09 -19.45
C LYS A 121 -18.67 21.92 -19.53
N TRP A 122 -18.64 20.98 -18.59
CA TRP A 122 -19.58 19.86 -18.56
C TRP A 122 -21.02 20.35 -18.36
N ALA A 123 -21.27 21.19 -17.35
CA ALA A 123 -22.57 21.79 -17.13
C ALA A 123 -23.10 22.53 -18.37
N GLU A 124 -22.20 23.09 -19.16
CA GLU A 124 -22.52 23.74 -20.42
C GLU A 124 -22.90 22.74 -21.52
N PHE A 125 -22.27 21.56 -21.58
CA PHE A 125 -22.57 20.53 -22.58
C PHE A 125 -23.87 19.76 -22.30
N ILE A 126 -24.23 19.55 -21.03
CA ILE A 126 -25.45 18.82 -20.68
C ILE A 126 -26.70 19.70 -20.66
N ARG A 127 -26.54 21.03 -20.57
CA ARG A 127 -27.64 21.95 -20.52
C ARG A 127 -28.35 22.07 -21.86
N GLY A 128 -29.69 22.14 -21.85
CA GLY A 128 -30.47 22.48 -23.03
C GLY A 128 -30.02 23.82 -23.60
N LYS A 129 -29.92 23.94 -24.91
CA LYS A 129 -29.47 25.14 -25.66
C LYS A 129 -30.43 25.46 -26.75
N HIS A 130 -30.64 26.76 -26.97
CA HIS A 130 -31.51 27.28 -28.01
C HIS A 130 -32.96 26.72 -27.99
N GLY A 131 -33.45 26.39 -26.81
CA GLY A 131 -34.77 25.78 -26.64
C GLY A 131 -34.81 24.26 -26.93
N VAL A 132 -33.67 23.65 -27.27
CA VAL A 132 -33.59 22.18 -27.46
C VAL A 132 -33.25 21.51 -26.15
N ASP A 133 -34.02 20.47 -25.81
CA ASP A 133 -33.76 19.61 -24.65
C ASP A 133 -33.81 18.13 -25.04
N ILE A 134 -33.13 17.30 -24.26
CA ILE A 134 -33.04 15.87 -24.48
C ILE A 134 -33.45 15.19 -23.18
N ILE A 135 -34.56 14.49 -23.22
CA ILE A 135 -35.20 13.89 -22.07
C ILE A 135 -35.50 12.40 -22.26
N SER A 136 -35.67 11.68 -21.18
CA SER A 136 -36.12 10.29 -21.15
C SER A 136 -36.89 10.01 -19.86
N GLU A 137 -37.77 9.03 -19.86
CA GLU A 137 -38.46 8.55 -18.65
C GLU A 137 -37.50 8.06 -17.57
N HIS A 138 -36.27 7.73 -17.98
CA HIS A 138 -35.18 7.25 -17.10
C HIS A 138 -34.13 8.31 -16.78
N ASP A 139 -34.43 9.60 -17.00
CA ASP A 139 -33.54 10.73 -16.68
C ASP A 139 -33.39 10.88 -15.16
N GLN A 140 -32.15 10.88 -14.68
CA GLN A 140 -31.77 11.07 -13.27
C GLN A 140 -31.27 12.50 -12.98
N GLY A 141 -31.35 13.40 -13.95
CA GLY A 141 -30.80 14.74 -13.87
C GLY A 141 -29.32 14.82 -14.29
N ASN A 142 -28.81 16.03 -14.42
CA ASN A 142 -27.43 16.30 -14.82
C ASN A 142 -26.95 15.58 -16.09
N GLY A 143 -27.87 15.34 -17.03
CA GLY A 143 -27.58 14.66 -18.30
C GLY A 143 -27.42 13.13 -18.23
N HIS A 144 -27.89 12.51 -17.14
CA HIS A 144 -27.81 11.07 -16.91
C HIS A 144 -29.14 10.37 -17.21
N ILE A 145 -29.08 9.37 -18.08
CA ILE A 145 -30.18 8.45 -18.37
C ILE A 145 -29.74 7.06 -17.91
N ARG A 146 -30.39 6.51 -16.87
CA ARG A 146 -30.03 5.20 -16.31
C ARG A 146 -31.26 4.30 -16.23
N PHE A 147 -31.17 3.12 -16.86
CA PHE A 147 -32.27 2.17 -16.91
C PHE A 147 -31.85 0.75 -16.59
N PRO A 148 -32.73 -0.06 -15.93
CA PRO A 148 -32.45 -1.44 -15.60
C PRO A 148 -32.65 -2.35 -16.82
N VAL A 149 -31.80 -3.38 -16.93
CA VAL A 149 -31.92 -4.42 -17.96
C VAL A 149 -31.77 -5.80 -17.32
N VAL A 150 -32.35 -6.81 -17.98
CA VAL A 150 -32.22 -8.21 -17.57
C VAL A 150 -31.33 -8.91 -18.60
N PRO A 151 -30.31 -9.70 -18.18
CA PRO A 151 -29.48 -10.45 -19.11
C PRO A 151 -30.30 -11.37 -20.00
N SER A 152 -29.91 -11.42 -21.27
CA SER A 152 -30.54 -12.18 -22.33
C SER A 152 -31.93 -11.70 -22.81
N GLU A 153 -32.43 -10.58 -22.22
CA GLU A 153 -33.64 -9.91 -22.68
C GLU A 153 -33.30 -8.56 -23.29
N PRO A 154 -33.74 -8.26 -24.53
CA PRO A 154 -33.51 -6.96 -25.13
C PRO A 154 -34.40 -5.90 -24.46
N ARG A 155 -33.79 -4.79 -24.01
CA ARG A 155 -34.51 -3.64 -23.48
C ARG A 155 -34.31 -2.45 -24.40
N THR A 156 -35.43 -1.82 -24.82
CA THR A 156 -35.39 -0.58 -25.59
C THR A 156 -35.95 0.56 -24.74
N VAL A 157 -35.25 1.69 -24.74
CA VAL A 157 -35.64 2.92 -24.06
C VAL A 157 -35.62 4.06 -25.06
N THR A 158 -36.62 4.95 -24.98
CA THR A 158 -36.74 6.09 -25.87
C THR A 158 -36.07 7.33 -25.24
N VAL A 159 -35.23 7.98 -26.02
CA VAL A 159 -34.67 9.30 -25.72
C VAL A 159 -35.32 10.29 -26.66
N LEU A 160 -35.95 11.31 -26.14
CA LEU A 160 -36.69 12.30 -26.89
C LEU A 160 -35.85 13.57 -27.05
N VAL A 161 -35.63 13.97 -28.28
CA VAL A 161 -35.06 15.28 -28.63
C VAL A 161 -36.22 16.24 -28.86
N GLN A 162 -36.38 17.28 -28.05
CA GLN A 162 -37.49 18.21 -28.10
C GLN A 162 -36.98 19.63 -28.39
N ASN A 163 -37.67 20.31 -29.30
CA ASN A 163 -37.41 21.73 -29.57
C ASN A 163 -38.54 22.59 -28.95
N HIS A 164 -38.31 23.12 -27.79
CA HIS A 164 -39.22 24.06 -27.12
C HIS A 164 -38.95 25.55 -27.52
N GLY A 165 -37.96 25.77 -28.39
CA GLY A 165 -37.61 27.08 -28.87
C GLY A 165 -38.64 27.65 -29.88
N VAL A 166 -38.44 28.90 -30.27
CA VAL A 166 -39.28 29.60 -31.23
C VAL A 166 -38.81 29.48 -32.69
N GLU A 167 -37.62 28.89 -32.87
CA GLU A 167 -36.96 28.72 -34.17
C GLU A 167 -36.76 27.24 -34.49
N ALA A 168 -36.72 26.93 -35.78
CA ALA A 168 -36.34 25.58 -36.25
C ALA A 168 -34.85 25.31 -36.01
N VAL A 169 -34.49 24.09 -35.64
CA VAL A 169 -33.12 23.67 -35.38
C VAL A 169 -32.86 22.37 -36.14
N THR A 170 -31.71 22.26 -36.77
CA THR A 170 -31.32 21.07 -37.51
C THR A 170 -30.48 20.17 -36.60
N LEU A 171 -30.95 18.97 -36.30
CA LEU A 171 -30.13 17.90 -35.71
C LEU A 171 -29.27 17.30 -36.84
N ARG A 172 -27.95 17.53 -36.80
CA ARG A 172 -26.99 17.05 -37.80
C ARG A 172 -26.69 15.55 -37.61
N GLN A 173 -26.42 15.16 -36.37
CA GLN A 173 -26.13 13.77 -36.06
C GLN A 173 -26.32 13.50 -34.56
N CYS A 174 -26.56 12.23 -34.26
CA CYS A 174 -26.55 11.68 -32.92
C CYS A 174 -25.58 10.49 -32.88
N GLN A 175 -24.40 10.67 -32.30
CA GLN A 175 -23.40 9.60 -32.30
C GLN A 175 -22.88 9.32 -30.89
N PRO A 176 -22.68 8.03 -30.54
CA PRO A 176 -21.97 7.67 -29.34
C PRO A 176 -20.49 8.01 -29.51
N HIS A 177 -19.95 8.83 -28.62
CA HIS A 177 -18.52 9.13 -28.56
C HIS A 177 -17.75 7.97 -27.92
N GLN A 178 -18.33 7.30 -26.91
CA GLN A 178 -17.88 6.03 -26.35
C GLN A 178 -19.11 5.18 -26.02
N GLN A 179 -19.11 3.94 -26.44
CA GLN A 179 -20.19 3.00 -26.13
C GLN A 179 -19.66 1.61 -25.82
N SER A 180 -20.43 0.87 -25.02
CA SER A 180 -20.32 -0.58 -24.93
C SER A 180 -20.99 -1.23 -26.14
N ARG A 181 -20.55 -2.44 -26.50
CA ARG A 181 -21.10 -3.21 -27.62
C ARG A 181 -22.56 -3.62 -27.40
N GLU A 182 -22.99 -3.64 -26.14
CA GLU A 182 -24.33 -4.02 -25.72
C GLU A 182 -25.38 -2.94 -26.00
N LEU A 183 -24.94 -1.69 -26.27
CA LEU A 183 -25.82 -0.58 -26.59
C LEU A 183 -25.83 -0.31 -28.10
N SER A 184 -27.03 -0.23 -28.67
CA SER A 184 -27.25 0.19 -30.05
C SER A 184 -28.23 1.34 -30.10
N PHE A 185 -28.03 2.23 -31.06
CA PHE A 185 -28.86 3.41 -31.28
C PHE A 185 -29.52 3.33 -32.62
N ALA A 186 -30.82 3.58 -32.69
CA ALA A 186 -31.61 3.55 -33.93
C ALA A 186 -32.67 4.65 -33.91
N ASP A 187 -33.00 5.15 -35.08
CA ASP A 187 -34.04 6.13 -35.32
C ASP A 187 -34.65 5.97 -36.72
N GLU A 188 -35.82 6.55 -36.95
CA GLU A 188 -36.57 6.38 -38.22
C GLU A 188 -35.98 7.16 -39.38
N GLN A 189 -35.35 8.31 -39.13
CA GLN A 189 -34.87 9.23 -40.18
C GLN A 189 -33.35 9.28 -40.30
N GLY A 190 -32.63 8.37 -39.66
CA GLY A 190 -31.19 8.20 -39.82
C GLY A 190 -30.29 9.25 -39.17
N ALA A 191 -30.79 10.00 -38.18
CA ALA A 191 -29.95 10.93 -37.41
C ALA A 191 -28.81 10.21 -36.67
N THR A 192 -28.99 8.98 -36.26
CA THR A 192 -27.97 8.12 -35.71
C THR A 192 -26.97 7.60 -36.76
N GLN A 193 -27.27 7.74 -38.05
CA GLN A 193 -26.43 7.40 -39.20
C GLN A 193 -25.84 8.64 -39.86
N GLY A 194 -26.01 9.84 -39.27
CA GLY A 194 -25.50 11.10 -39.74
C GLY A 194 -26.37 11.81 -40.78
N GLN A 195 -27.66 11.44 -40.90
CA GLN A 195 -28.61 12.20 -41.72
C GLN A 195 -29.16 13.38 -40.92
N SER A 196 -29.15 14.55 -41.55
CA SER A 196 -29.62 15.78 -40.92
C SER A 196 -31.14 15.83 -40.84
N LEU A 197 -31.69 16.20 -39.69
CA LEU A 197 -33.13 16.32 -39.45
C LEU A 197 -33.51 17.72 -38.99
N LEU A 198 -34.49 18.35 -39.65
CA LEU A 198 -35.03 19.63 -39.22
C LEU A 198 -36.12 19.42 -38.14
N LEU A 199 -35.88 20.04 -36.97
CA LEU A 199 -36.80 20.04 -35.82
C LEU A 199 -37.50 21.42 -35.75
N HIS A 200 -38.78 21.47 -36.12
CA HIS A 200 -39.61 22.65 -36.01
C HIS A 200 -39.91 23.03 -34.53
N PRO A 201 -40.26 24.28 -34.24
CA PRO A 201 -40.75 24.64 -32.90
C PRO A 201 -41.88 23.74 -32.43
N GLY A 202 -41.78 23.22 -31.20
CA GLY A 202 -42.72 22.23 -30.62
C GLY A 202 -42.54 20.82 -31.11
N GLY A 203 -41.58 20.57 -32.05
CA GLY A 203 -41.31 19.23 -32.58
C GLY A 203 -40.55 18.35 -31.57
N THR A 204 -40.89 17.06 -31.61
CA THR A 204 -40.25 16.02 -30.78
C THR A 204 -39.81 14.86 -31.67
N TYR A 205 -38.55 14.44 -31.49
CA TYR A 205 -37.98 13.35 -32.24
C TYR A 205 -37.50 12.20 -31.35
N PRO A 206 -37.99 10.95 -31.52
CA PRO A 206 -37.58 9.81 -30.71
C PRO A 206 -36.35 9.11 -31.25
N ILE A 207 -35.38 8.84 -30.37
CA ILE A 207 -34.24 7.99 -30.63
C ILE A 207 -34.35 6.77 -29.75
N GLN A 208 -34.25 5.58 -30.35
CA GLN A 208 -34.32 4.31 -29.64
C GLN A 208 -32.93 3.88 -29.17
N VAL A 209 -32.78 3.65 -27.88
CA VAL A 209 -31.60 3.08 -27.28
C VAL A 209 -31.90 1.64 -26.87
N ARG A 210 -31.30 0.69 -27.54
CA ARG A 210 -31.51 -0.73 -27.29
C ARG A 210 -30.28 -1.31 -26.56
N CYS A 211 -30.52 -2.01 -25.46
CA CYS A 211 -29.50 -2.79 -24.78
C CYS A 211 -29.79 -4.28 -24.87
N LEU A 212 -28.79 -5.07 -25.23
CA LEU A 212 -28.82 -6.53 -25.18
C LEU A 212 -27.51 -7.01 -24.54
N THR A 213 -27.60 -7.64 -23.41
CA THR A 213 -26.43 -8.18 -22.67
C THR A 213 -26.68 -9.62 -22.25
N THR A 214 -25.64 -10.42 -22.16
CA THR A 214 -25.69 -11.82 -21.66
C THR A 214 -25.20 -11.94 -20.22
N CYS A 215 -24.65 -10.85 -19.63
CA CYS A 215 -24.07 -10.86 -18.28
C CYS A 215 -24.54 -9.66 -17.44
N ASN A 216 -24.43 -9.79 -16.14
CA ASN A 216 -24.61 -8.66 -15.23
C ASN A 216 -23.47 -7.65 -15.40
N GLY A 217 -23.79 -6.36 -15.29
CA GLY A 217 -22.80 -5.31 -15.46
C GLY A 217 -23.40 -3.93 -15.62
N TYR A 218 -22.52 -2.98 -15.90
CA TYR A 218 -22.82 -1.57 -16.10
C TYR A 218 -22.36 -1.13 -17.49
N PHE A 219 -23.29 -1.04 -18.42
CA PHE A 219 -23.04 -0.78 -19.85
C PHE A 219 -23.36 0.68 -20.15
N ARG A 220 -22.41 1.42 -20.67
CA ARG A 220 -22.49 2.88 -20.79
C ARG A 220 -22.14 3.40 -22.17
N ALA A 221 -22.75 4.54 -22.52
CA ALA A 221 -22.39 5.33 -23.69
C ALA A 221 -22.45 6.83 -23.35
N THR A 222 -21.49 7.58 -23.88
CA THR A 222 -21.57 9.03 -23.93
C THR A 222 -22.05 9.40 -25.32
N VAL A 223 -23.24 9.99 -25.42
CA VAL A 223 -23.88 10.33 -26.70
C VAL A 223 -23.84 11.83 -26.92
N VAL A 224 -23.37 12.21 -28.10
CA VAL A 224 -23.25 13.60 -28.54
C VAL A 224 -24.35 13.86 -29.57
N PHE A 225 -25.19 14.83 -29.31
CA PHE A 225 -26.22 15.35 -30.20
C PHE A 225 -25.71 16.67 -30.76
N GLU A 226 -25.46 16.70 -32.07
CA GLU A 226 -24.94 17.89 -32.78
C GLU A 226 -26.04 18.59 -33.54
N PHE A 227 -26.19 19.85 -33.26
CA PHE A 227 -27.20 20.71 -33.81
C PHE A 227 -26.61 21.90 -34.59
N THR A 228 -27.41 22.45 -35.49
CA THR A 228 -27.13 23.75 -36.14
C THR A 228 -28.39 24.59 -36.11
N LYS A 229 -28.24 25.85 -35.71
CA LYS A 229 -29.25 26.87 -35.81
C LYS A 229 -28.89 27.79 -37.00
N GLU A 230 -29.89 28.22 -37.82
CA GLU A 230 -29.69 29.18 -38.89
C GLU A 230 -29.21 30.54 -38.32
N PRO A 231 -28.24 31.26 -38.94
CA PRO A 231 -27.65 31.02 -40.28
C PRO A 231 -26.38 30.17 -40.28
N ASP A 232 -26.02 29.39 -39.31
CA ASP A 232 -24.95 28.38 -39.26
C ASP A 232 -24.18 28.41 -37.92
N GLU A 233 -24.94 28.48 -36.81
CA GLU A 233 -24.38 28.43 -35.45
C GLU A 233 -24.44 27.00 -34.92
N PRO A 234 -23.29 26.25 -34.91
CA PRO A 234 -23.26 24.86 -34.41
C PRO A 234 -23.23 24.84 -32.91
N PHE A 235 -23.98 23.89 -32.28
CA PHE A 235 -23.93 23.59 -30.84
C PHE A 235 -24.11 22.10 -30.60
N SER A 236 -23.71 21.63 -29.42
CA SER A 236 -23.91 20.24 -29.02
C SER A 236 -24.51 20.12 -27.61
N ILE A 237 -25.32 19.07 -27.42
CA ILE A 237 -25.87 18.64 -26.15
C ILE A 237 -25.46 17.18 -25.92
N TRP A 238 -24.97 16.88 -24.73
CA TRP A 238 -24.40 15.58 -24.41
C TRP A 238 -25.29 14.87 -23.38
N ARG A 239 -25.42 13.54 -23.53
CA ARG A 239 -26.10 12.68 -22.56
C ARG A 239 -25.24 11.47 -22.21
N TYR A 240 -25.34 11.08 -20.96
CA TYR A 240 -24.67 9.91 -20.42
C TYR A 240 -25.72 8.82 -20.21
N ILE A 241 -25.66 7.77 -21.03
CA ILE A 241 -26.65 6.70 -21.04
C ILE A 241 -26.01 5.46 -20.42
N ALA A 242 -26.69 4.84 -19.44
CA ALA A 242 -26.25 3.65 -18.74
C ALA A 242 -27.35 2.62 -18.63
N ALA A 243 -27.11 1.43 -19.16
CA ALA A 243 -27.93 0.25 -18.93
C ALA A 243 -27.30 -0.59 -17.79
N VAL A 244 -28.08 -0.99 -16.81
CA VAL A 244 -27.63 -1.64 -15.60
C VAL A 244 -28.30 -3.00 -15.41
N ALA A 245 -27.50 -4.05 -15.47
CA ALA A 245 -27.91 -5.43 -15.19
C ALA A 245 -27.42 -5.83 -13.80
N GLU A 246 -28.32 -5.87 -12.82
CA GLU A 246 -27.98 -6.18 -11.42
C GLU A 246 -28.85 -7.34 -10.89
N SER A 247 -28.22 -8.31 -10.23
CA SER A 247 -28.92 -9.35 -9.49
C SER A 247 -29.46 -8.85 -8.15
N GLN A 248 -30.25 -9.68 -7.47
CA GLN A 248 -30.70 -9.42 -6.11
C GLN A 248 -29.53 -9.35 -5.11
N LEU A 249 -28.47 -10.13 -5.35
CA LEU A 249 -27.27 -10.08 -4.53
C LEU A 249 -26.57 -8.72 -4.66
N ALA A 250 -26.38 -8.21 -5.89
CA ALA A 250 -25.77 -6.91 -6.14
C ALA A 250 -26.56 -5.77 -5.49
N LYS A 251 -27.90 -5.78 -5.62
CA LYS A 251 -28.80 -4.81 -4.97
C LYS A 251 -28.65 -4.83 -3.45
N GLY A 252 -28.56 -6.00 -2.82
CA GLY A 252 -28.34 -6.16 -1.37
C GLY A 252 -26.97 -5.69 -0.87
N LEU A 253 -26.00 -5.61 -1.78
CA LEU A 253 -24.63 -5.17 -1.52
C LEU A 253 -24.39 -3.70 -1.84
N GLY A 254 -25.30 -3.02 -2.53
CA GLY A 254 -25.17 -1.61 -2.90
C GLY A 254 -24.83 -0.69 -1.72
N PRO A 255 -24.48 0.58 -1.97
CA PRO A 255 -24.18 1.53 -0.92
C PRO A 255 -25.43 1.83 -0.06
N SER A 256 -25.26 1.92 1.25
CA SER A 256 -26.36 2.23 2.18
C SER A 256 -26.79 3.71 2.12
N ALA A 257 -25.87 4.59 1.70
CA ALA A 257 -26.11 6.02 1.47
C ALA A 257 -25.04 6.57 0.51
N PRO A 258 -25.32 7.71 -0.17
CA PRO A 258 -24.34 8.38 -1.02
C PRO A 258 -23.05 8.73 -0.28
N PHE A 259 -21.94 8.69 -1.00
CA PHE A 259 -20.63 9.01 -0.42
C PHE A 259 -20.52 10.51 -0.12
N HIS A 260 -20.15 10.82 1.13
CA HIS A 260 -19.78 12.16 1.55
C HIS A 260 -18.31 12.19 1.97
N SER A 261 -17.54 13.10 1.37
CA SER A 261 -16.13 13.25 1.72
C SER A 261 -16.00 13.75 3.17
N TYR A 262 -15.04 13.18 3.92
CA TYR A 262 -14.70 13.67 5.25
C TYR A 262 -14.26 15.14 5.17
N GLN A 263 -14.93 16.00 5.94
CA GLN A 263 -14.51 17.37 6.14
C GLN A 263 -13.86 17.46 7.52
N ALA A 264 -12.54 17.74 7.56
CA ALA A 264 -11.88 18.04 8.81
C ALA A 264 -12.47 19.34 9.34
N SER A 265 -13.15 19.29 10.49
CA SER A 265 -13.49 20.50 11.22
C SER A 265 -12.20 21.17 11.71
N LEU A 266 -12.02 22.42 11.40
CA LEU A 266 -10.98 23.25 12.03
C LEU A 266 -11.32 23.35 13.51
N GLN A 267 -10.65 22.56 14.34
CA GLN A 267 -10.79 22.68 15.79
C GLN A 267 -10.25 24.03 16.20
N ARG A 268 -11.07 24.82 16.88
CA ARG A 268 -10.63 26.02 17.57
C ARG A 268 -9.72 25.62 18.72
N PRO A 269 -8.67 26.36 19.04
CA PRO A 269 -7.84 26.09 20.20
C PRO A 269 -8.70 26.25 21.46
N VAL A 270 -9.09 25.13 22.06
CA VAL A 270 -9.83 25.08 23.32
C VAL A 270 -8.87 24.63 24.40
N THR A 271 -8.92 25.23 25.57
CA THR A 271 -8.18 24.74 26.75
C THR A 271 -8.79 23.40 27.17
N VAL A 272 -7.99 22.34 27.17
CA VAL A 272 -8.44 20.98 27.45
C VAL A 272 -7.89 20.53 28.80
N ILE A 273 -8.75 20.01 29.67
CA ILE A 273 -8.38 19.33 30.91
C ILE A 273 -8.54 17.83 30.68
N THR A 274 -7.45 17.07 30.78
CA THR A 274 -7.46 15.63 30.57
C THR A 274 -7.58 14.90 31.90
N GLU A 275 -8.60 14.05 32.02
CA GLU A 275 -8.81 13.09 33.12
C GLU A 275 -8.27 11.74 32.69
N ASP A 276 -7.28 11.22 33.41
CA ASP A 276 -6.64 9.95 33.08
C ASP A 276 -7.51 8.75 33.51
N GLY A 277 -7.56 7.73 32.66
CA GLY A 277 -8.31 6.50 32.89
C GLY A 277 -7.51 5.42 33.60
N ILE A 278 -8.07 4.23 33.68
CA ILE A 278 -7.48 3.06 34.32
C ILE A 278 -6.84 2.18 33.26
N PRO A 279 -5.51 2.03 33.22
CA PRO A 279 -4.85 1.13 32.29
C PRO A 279 -5.14 -0.34 32.62
N PRO A 280 -5.04 -1.26 31.65
CA PRO A 280 -5.16 -2.69 31.93
C PRO A 280 -3.99 -3.17 32.79
N ASP A 281 -4.26 -4.12 33.70
CA ASP A 281 -3.27 -4.70 34.60
C ASP A 281 -2.20 -5.52 33.84
N SER A 282 -1.23 -4.83 33.28
CA SER A 282 -0.11 -5.47 32.56
C SER A 282 1.26 -5.06 33.11
N SER A 283 1.29 -4.26 34.15
CA SER A 283 2.50 -3.52 34.56
C SER A 283 3.39 -4.21 35.57
N LEU A 284 3.00 -5.35 36.16
CA LEU A 284 3.64 -5.84 37.38
C LEU A 284 4.96 -6.62 37.17
N LYS A 285 5.32 -7.08 35.96
CA LYS A 285 6.56 -7.82 35.74
C LYS A 285 7.21 -7.53 34.37
N ASN A 286 7.55 -6.28 34.11
CA ASN A 286 8.38 -5.92 32.95
C ASN A 286 9.83 -5.69 33.40
N GLU A 287 10.58 -6.78 33.57
CA GLU A 287 11.96 -6.71 34.02
C GLU A 287 12.93 -6.26 32.92
N LEU A 288 12.54 -6.45 31.64
CA LEU A 288 13.39 -6.11 30.48
C LEU A 288 13.58 -4.60 30.25
N GLU A 289 12.63 -3.76 30.65
CA GLU A 289 12.67 -2.33 30.35
C GLU A 289 13.23 -1.47 31.49
N ARG A 290 13.81 -2.08 32.51
CA ARG A 290 14.28 -1.37 33.73
C ARG A 290 15.60 -0.66 33.55
N GLU A 291 16.53 -1.19 32.76
CA GLU A 291 17.90 -0.65 32.68
C GLU A 291 18.03 0.57 31.79
N ILE A 292 17.50 0.50 30.56
CA ILE A 292 17.54 1.60 29.62
C ILE A 292 16.13 1.98 29.19
N PRO A 293 15.58 3.10 29.68
CA PRO A 293 14.24 3.54 29.33
C PRO A 293 14.18 3.97 27.85
N LEU A 294 13.06 3.67 27.20
CA LEU A 294 12.82 4.09 25.82
C LEU A 294 12.48 5.59 25.77
N GLY A 295 13.26 6.37 25.02
CA GLY A 295 13.07 7.80 24.82
C GLY A 295 11.71 8.17 24.22
N THR A 296 11.30 9.40 24.35
CA THR A 296 10.00 9.90 23.85
C THR A 296 10.01 10.19 22.35
N TYR A 297 11.14 10.64 21.79
CA TYR A 297 11.37 10.94 20.37
C TYR A 297 10.23 11.76 19.73
N GLN A 298 9.87 12.87 20.38
CA GLN A 298 8.84 13.76 19.85
C GLN A 298 9.40 14.60 18.69
N TYR A 299 8.61 14.76 17.64
CA TYR A 299 8.99 15.67 16.55
C TYR A 299 8.88 17.14 16.98
N PRO A 300 9.72 18.04 16.46
CA PRO A 300 9.62 19.48 16.71
C PRO A 300 8.31 20.07 16.18
N LYS A 301 7.65 20.94 16.95
CA LYS A 301 6.41 21.62 16.50
C LYS A 301 6.63 22.37 15.18
N SER A 302 7.77 23.05 15.03
CA SER A 302 8.15 23.75 13.80
C SER A 302 8.16 22.85 12.58
N LEU A 303 8.51 21.56 12.71
CA LEU A 303 8.48 20.59 11.63
C LEU A 303 7.05 20.34 11.18
N LYS A 304 6.13 20.10 12.14
CA LYS A 304 4.71 19.89 11.83
C LYS A 304 4.11 21.10 11.14
N ASP A 305 4.35 22.29 11.66
CA ASP A 305 3.87 23.54 11.08
C ASP A 305 4.39 23.75 9.66
N THR A 306 5.68 23.50 9.43
CA THR A 306 6.30 23.58 8.11
C THR A 306 5.65 22.61 7.10
N ILE A 307 5.30 21.40 7.53
CA ILE A 307 4.68 20.38 6.68
C ILE A 307 3.23 20.71 6.38
N LEU A 308 2.45 21.13 7.39
CA LEU A 308 1.03 21.46 7.25
C LEU A 308 0.78 22.72 6.44
N LEU A 309 1.63 23.75 6.56
CA LEU A 309 1.57 24.98 5.76
C LEU A 309 1.89 24.74 4.28
N GLY A 310 2.55 23.64 3.96
CA GLY A 310 2.79 23.20 2.58
C GLY A 310 3.59 24.23 1.75
N PRO A 311 3.14 24.54 0.50
CA PRO A 311 3.88 25.41 -0.42
C PRO A 311 4.13 26.83 0.09
N ASN A 312 3.31 27.32 0.99
CA ASN A 312 3.45 28.68 1.54
C ASN A 312 4.63 28.81 2.52
N ALA A 313 5.10 27.69 3.09
CA ALA A 313 6.28 27.66 3.96
C ALA A 313 7.62 27.52 3.20
N ARG A 314 7.62 27.43 1.89
CA ARG A 314 8.81 27.18 1.04
C ARG A 314 9.89 28.27 1.16
N ALA A 315 9.53 29.46 1.58
CA ALA A 315 10.47 30.56 1.82
C ALA A 315 11.20 30.45 3.17
N SER A 316 10.86 29.49 4.03
CA SER A 316 11.51 29.36 5.33
C SER A 316 12.83 28.59 5.24
N SER A 317 13.82 29.04 5.99
CA SER A 317 15.12 28.35 6.12
C SER A 317 14.95 26.91 6.65
N SER A 318 13.94 26.67 7.49
CA SER A 318 13.59 25.35 8.02
C SER A 318 13.18 24.36 6.92
N TRP A 319 12.40 24.79 5.92
CA TRP A 319 12.05 23.96 4.76
C TRP A 319 13.28 23.63 3.92
N ALA A 320 14.16 24.59 3.70
CA ALA A 320 15.38 24.39 2.91
C ALA A 320 16.32 23.37 3.56
N ALA A 321 16.54 23.47 4.87
CA ALA A 321 17.37 22.53 5.63
C ALA A 321 16.78 21.11 5.64
N MET A 322 15.46 20.98 5.88
CA MET A 322 14.78 19.69 5.81
C MET A 322 14.90 19.06 4.43
N ARG A 323 14.68 19.83 3.37
CA ARG A 323 14.78 19.38 1.99
C ARG A 323 16.18 18.92 1.64
N SER A 324 17.21 19.66 2.05
CA SER A 324 18.61 19.28 1.84
C SER A 324 18.92 17.89 2.44
N LEU A 325 18.46 17.62 3.65
CA LEU A 325 18.65 16.32 4.30
C LEU A 325 17.86 15.21 3.61
N LEU A 326 16.64 15.49 3.15
CA LEU A 326 15.80 14.51 2.43
C LEU A 326 16.39 14.14 1.06
N GLU A 327 16.91 15.12 0.32
CA GLU A 327 17.49 14.93 -1.02
C GLU A 327 18.92 14.37 -0.98
N ALA A 328 19.63 14.50 0.15
CA ALA A 328 20.96 13.95 0.32
C ALA A 328 20.97 12.42 0.16
N PRO A 329 22.00 11.81 -0.44
CA PRO A 329 22.15 10.37 -0.45
C PRO A 329 22.27 9.83 0.99
N LEU A 330 21.81 8.60 1.22
CA LEU A 330 21.93 7.95 2.52
C LEU A 330 23.37 7.48 2.71
N LEU A 331 24.05 8.02 3.70
CA LEU A 331 25.43 7.73 4.09
C LEU A 331 25.47 7.41 5.60
N ALA A 332 26.58 6.83 6.07
CA ALA A 332 26.76 6.53 7.48
C ALA A 332 26.65 7.80 8.36
N GLU A 333 27.22 8.92 7.89
CA GLU A 333 27.27 10.18 8.62
C GLU A 333 25.88 10.82 8.82
N ASN A 334 24.96 10.64 7.88
CA ASN A 334 23.61 11.23 7.96
C ASN A 334 22.51 10.20 8.29
N TYR A 335 22.88 8.95 8.54
CA TYR A 335 21.95 7.83 8.74
C TYR A 335 20.92 8.12 9.83
N GLN A 336 21.37 8.48 11.02
CA GLN A 336 20.50 8.78 12.15
C GLN A 336 19.55 9.93 11.84
N GLN A 337 20.10 11.07 11.39
CA GLN A 337 19.31 12.29 11.16
C GLN A 337 18.27 12.09 10.07
N LYS A 338 18.65 11.41 8.98
CA LYS A 338 17.76 11.17 7.85
C LYS A 338 16.62 10.24 8.23
N PHE A 339 16.89 9.10 8.89
CA PHE A 339 15.83 8.20 9.31
C PHE A 339 14.95 8.79 10.42
N GLN A 340 15.50 9.56 11.36
CA GLN A 340 14.68 10.25 12.35
C GLN A 340 13.74 11.25 11.71
N LEU A 341 14.20 12.02 10.71
CA LEU A 341 13.33 12.92 9.95
C LEU A 341 12.23 12.16 9.20
N LEU A 342 12.58 11.08 8.51
CA LEU A 342 11.61 10.26 7.76
C LEU A 342 10.54 9.63 8.67
N LEU A 343 10.92 9.17 9.86
CA LEU A 343 10.01 8.63 10.87
C LEU A 343 9.08 9.72 11.43
N HIS A 344 9.58 10.94 11.64
CA HIS A 344 8.73 12.07 12.05
C HIS A 344 7.71 12.45 10.96
N LEU A 345 8.11 12.41 9.68
CA LEU A 345 7.19 12.63 8.56
C LEU A 345 6.08 11.59 8.52
N GLU A 346 6.42 10.33 8.76
CA GLU A 346 5.44 9.24 8.85
C GLU A 346 4.49 9.45 10.04
N GLU A 347 5.02 9.82 11.20
CA GLU A 347 4.23 10.09 12.41
C GLU A 347 3.22 11.22 12.19
N ILE A 348 3.63 12.34 11.59
CA ILE A 348 2.76 13.47 11.28
C ILE A 348 1.64 13.04 10.32
N GLN A 349 1.96 12.23 9.31
CA GLN A 349 0.95 11.70 8.40
C GLN A 349 -0.02 10.75 9.11
N MET A 350 0.49 9.89 10.01
CA MET A 350 -0.36 9.01 10.83
C MET A 350 -1.35 9.81 11.69
N GLU A 351 -0.92 10.94 12.26
CA GLU A 351 -1.81 11.83 13.01
C GLU A 351 -2.91 12.44 12.15
N VAL A 352 -2.59 12.83 10.91
CA VAL A 352 -3.60 13.34 9.96
C VAL A 352 -4.58 12.24 9.59
N ASP A 353 -4.06 11.05 9.33
CA ASP A 353 -4.86 9.93 8.85
C ASP A 353 -5.79 9.35 9.91
N ILE A 354 -5.37 9.31 11.18
CA ILE A 354 -6.19 8.72 12.25
C ILE A 354 -7.48 9.53 12.51
N ARG A 355 -7.45 10.84 12.26
CA ARG A 355 -8.60 11.74 12.48
C ARG A 355 -9.86 11.33 11.71
N ARG A 356 -9.75 10.60 10.59
CA ARG A 356 -10.89 10.10 9.82
C ARG A 356 -11.74 9.08 10.57
N TYR A 357 -11.15 8.44 11.57
CA TYR A 357 -11.85 7.45 12.40
C TYR A 357 -12.50 8.07 13.63
N ASP A 358 -12.26 9.35 13.90
CA ASP A 358 -12.91 10.06 15.02
C ASP A 358 -14.43 9.95 14.87
N MET A 359 -15.09 9.67 15.97
CA MET A 359 -16.52 9.41 16.01
C MET A 359 -17.21 10.54 16.77
N GLN A 360 -18.36 10.97 16.29
CA GLN A 360 -19.15 12.00 16.91
C GLN A 360 -20.51 11.47 17.32
N ASP A 361 -20.99 11.92 18.48
CA ASP A 361 -22.31 11.61 19.01
C ASP A 361 -22.61 10.12 19.11
N VAL A 362 -21.63 9.33 19.59
CA VAL A 362 -21.74 7.88 19.71
C VAL A 362 -22.07 7.46 21.14
N PRO A 363 -22.93 6.43 21.33
CA PRO A 363 -23.19 5.84 22.65
C PRO A 363 -22.08 4.89 23.05
N MET A 364 -21.89 4.74 24.34
CA MET A 364 -21.14 3.64 24.95
C MET A 364 -22.08 2.82 25.83
N VAL A 365 -21.73 1.57 26.10
CA VAL A 365 -22.48 0.65 26.96
C VAL A 365 -21.60 0.26 28.14
N GLN A 366 -22.15 0.27 29.34
CA GLN A 366 -21.43 -0.14 30.54
C GLN A 366 -21.33 -1.68 30.64
N ASP A 367 -20.11 -2.17 30.82
CA ASP A 367 -19.82 -3.57 31.12
C ASP A 367 -18.96 -3.63 32.40
N ARG A 368 -19.61 -3.80 33.55
CA ARG A 368 -18.99 -3.74 34.89
C ARG A 368 -18.25 -2.43 35.14
N ALA A 369 -16.92 -2.48 35.28
CA ALA A 369 -16.05 -1.32 35.46
C ALA A 369 -15.53 -0.70 34.15
N LEU A 370 -15.92 -1.22 33.00
CA LEU A 370 -15.47 -0.76 31.68
C LEU A 370 -16.63 -0.18 30.89
N LEU A 371 -16.31 0.69 29.93
CA LEU A 371 -17.27 1.13 28.91
C LEU A 371 -16.92 0.47 27.58
N VAL A 372 -17.93 0.02 26.86
CA VAL A 372 -17.81 -0.65 25.57
C VAL A 372 -18.24 0.31 24.47
N LEU A 373 -17.34 0.60 23.56
CA LEU A 373 -17.56 1.39 22.34
C LEU A 373 -17.68 0.46 21.14
N ASN A 374 -18.70 0.64 20.31
CA ASN A 374 -18.79 -0.05 19.03
C ASN A 374 -17.97 0.72 17.99
N VAL A 375 -16.93 0.10 17.43
CA VAL A 375 -16.01 0.69 16.45
C VAL A 375 -15.97 -0.18 15.20
N PRO A 376 -16.77 0.14 14.17
CA PRO A 376 -16.77 -0.62 12.93
C PRO A 376 -15.38 -0.71 12.29
N GLY A 377 -14.93 -1.91 11.97
CA GLY A 377 -13.65 -2.16 11.33
C GLY A 377 -12.44 -2.28 12.26
N VAL A 378 -12.62 -2.19 13.59
CA VAL A 378 -11.50 -2.31 14.54
C VAL A 378 -10.84 -3.71 14.50
N ALA A 379 -11.63 -4.77 14.30
CA ALA A 379 -11.09 -6.14 14.13
C ALA A 379 -10.07 -6.26 12.99
N GLU A 380 -10.03 -5.29 12.12
CA GLU A 380 -9.23 -5.27 10.93
C GLU A 380 -8.20 -4.14 10.96
N ASN A 381 -7.88 -3.67 12.19
CA ASN A 381 -6.94 -2.59 12.45
C ASN A 381 -7.32 -1.25 11.77
N ARG A 382 -8.63 -0.94 11.70
CA ARG A 382 -9.14 0.32 11.13
C ARG A 382 -10.25 0.93 11.98
N PRO A 383 -9.88 1.77 12.95
CA PRO A 383 -8.52 2.17 13.35
C PRO A 383 -7.72 1.02 13.97
N SER A 384 -6.39 1.11 13.93
CA SER A 384 -5.52 0.17 14.66
C SER A 384 -5.56 0.53 16.14
N VAL A 385 -6.25 -0.30 16.91
CA VAL A 385 -6.43 -0.15 18.35
C VAL A 385 -6.06 -1.49 19.02
N LEU A 386 -5.08 -1.45 19.88
CA LEU A 386 -4.55 -2.64 20.57
C LEU A 386 -4.77 -2.52 22.07
N LYS A 387 -4.78 -3.66 22.77
CA LYS A 387 -4.78 -3.68 24.25
C LYS A 387 -3.59 -2.88 24.79
N GLY A 388 -3.86 -1.93 25.69
CA GLY A 388 -2.88 -1.01 26.23
C GLY A 388 -2.79 0.34 25.53
N ASP A 389 -3.35 0.49 24.32
CA ASP A 389 -3.52 1.79 23.66
C ASP A 389 -4.56 2.64 24.40
N HIS A 390 -4.73 3.87 24.00
CA HIS A 390 -5.74 4.77 24.55
C HIS A 390 -6.44 5.57 23.46
N LEU A 391 -7.59 6.06 23.81
CA LEU A 391 -8.34 7.06 23.03
C LEU A 391 -8.82 8.17 23.96
N PHE A 392 -9.27 9.26 23.39
CA PHE A 392 -9.86 10.35 24.12
C PHE A 392 -11.35 10.42 23.83
N ALA A 393 -12.14 10.72 24.85
CA ALA A 393 -13.56 10.95 24.73
C ALA A 393 -13.98 12.20 25.53
N HIS A 394 -14.95 12.94 25.02
CA HIS A 394 -15.64 13.98 25.78
C HIS A 394 -17.14 13.88 25.53
N LEU A 395 -17.92 14.42 26.47
CA LEU A 395 -19.37 14.43 26.31
C LEU A 395 -19.77 15.32 25.12
N SER A 396 -20.64 14.83 24.23
CA SER A 396 -21.10 15.62 23.07
C SER A 396 -21.83 16.87 23.49
N SER A 397 -22.48 16.86 24.66
CA SER A 397 -23.15 18.03 25.26
C SER A 397 -22.17 19.12 25.75
N GLU A 398 -20.91 18.74 26.02
CA GLU A 398 -19.86 19.66 26.53
C GLU A 398 -18.92 20.16 25.42
N ARG A 399 -19.22 19.90 24.15
CA ARG A 399 -18.37 20.20 22.97
C ARG A 399 -17.92 21.65 22.88
N ASP A 400 -18.80 22.60 23.29
CA ASP A 400 -18.53 24.04 23.22
C ASP A 400 -18.06 24.63 24.56
N CYS A 401 -17.87 23.81 25.59
CA CYS A 401 -17.40 24.26 26.90
C CYS A 401 -15.89 24.60 26.86
N SER A 402 -15.50 25.63 27.63
CA SER A 402 -14.10 25.98 27.85
C SER A 402 -13.88 26.21 29.35
N PRO A 403 -13.01 25.41 30.02
CA PRO A 403 -12.20 24.33 29.48
C PRO A 403 -13.02 23.09 29.11
N LEU A 404 -12.64 22.39 28.03
CA LEU A 404 -13.22 21.12 27.64
C LEU A 404 -12.66 19.99 28.51
N VAL A 405 -13.51 19.21 29.14
CA VAL A 405 -13.08 18.03 29.90
C VAL A 405 -12.97 16.83 28.95
N GLN A 406 -11.75 16.32 28.80
CA GLN A 406 -11.45 15.18 27.95
C GLN A 406 -11.05 13.99 28.82
N TYR A 407 -11.71 12.86 28.62
CA TYR A 407 -11.45 11.61 29.34
C TYR A 407 -10.55 10.71 28.50
N LYS A 408 -9.43 10.28 29.05
CA LYS A 408 -8.54 9.29 28.44
C LYS A 408 -9.01 7.89 28.79
N GLY A 409 -9.40 7.10 27.79
CA GLY A 409 -9.86 5.73 27.97
C GLY A 409 -8.80 4.73 27.50
N TYR A 410 -8.32 3.86 28.38
CA TYR A 410 -7.38 2.82 28.02
C TYR A 410 -8.09 1.59 27.48
N VAL A 411 -7.52 0.97 26.47
CA VAL A 411 -8.06 -0.25 25.82
C VAL A 411 -7.70 -1.48 26.64
N HIS A 412 -8.70 -2.12 27.20
CA HIS A 412 -8.59 -3.38 27.94
C HIS A 412 -8.77 -4.60 27.05
N GLY A 413 -9.51 -4.48 25.97
CA GLY A 413 -9.73 -5.55 24.99
C GLY A 413 -10.41 -5.07 23.74
N VAL A 414 -10.21 -5.80 22.66
CA VAL A 414 -10.83 -5.58 21.34
C VAL A 414 -11.48 -6.88 20.91
N GLU A 415 -12.77 -6.85 20.59
CA GLU A 415 -13.57 -8.01 20.17
C GLU A 415 -14.41 -7.64 18.96
N LEU A 416 -14.12 -8.22 17.81
CA LEU A 416 -14.82 -7.93 16.55
C LEU A 416 -14.94 -6.41 16.30
N GLU A 417 -16.10 -5.82 16.59
CA GLU A 417 -16.36 -4.38 16.44
C GLU A 417 -16.43 -3.64 17.78
N LYS A 418 -16.09 -4.29 18.91
CA LYS A 418 -16.22 -3.71 20.25
C LYS A 418 -14.86 -3.44 20.87
N VAL A 419 -14.71 -2.26 21.44
CA VAL A 419 -13.52 -1.85 22.21
C VAL A 419 -13.93 -1.64 23.65
N ARG A 420 -13.31 -2.37 24.58
CA ARG A 420 -13.51 -2.24 26.02
C ARG A 420 -12.55 -1.22 26.58
N LEU A 421 -13.06 -0.19 27.26
CA LEU A 421 -12.33 1.00 27.67
C LEU A 421 -12.38 1.21 29.17
N GLY A 422 -11.22 1.41 29.78
CA GLY A 422 -11.07 1.79 31.20
C GLY A 422 -10.94 3.31 31.34
N PHE A 423 -12.02 3.96 31.75
CA PHE A 423 -12.05 5.39 32.06
C PHE A 423 -11.89 5.67 33.56
N SER A 424 -11.69 6.94 33.89
CA SER A 424 -11.59 7.39 35.27
C SER A 424 -12.86 7.10 36.10
N SER A 425 -12.71 6.91 37.40
CA SER A 425 -13.85 6.75 38.31
C SER A 425 -14.81 7.93 38.31
N LYS A 426 -14.35 9.13 37.97
CA LYS A 426 -15.19 10.31 37.81
C LYS A 426 -16.16 10.18 36.65
N LEU A 427 -15.70 9.70 35.49
CA LEU A 427 -16.59 9.45 34.35
C LEU A 427 -17.55 8.31 34.66
N GLN A 428 -17.07 7.22 35.28
CA GLN A 428 -17.93 6.09 35.64
C GLN A 428 -19.08 6.47 36.54
N LYS A 429 -18.86 7.41 37.50
CA LYS A 429 -19.92 7.94 38.40
C LYS A 429 -20.90 8.84 37.65
N LYS A 430 -20.48 9.53 36.60
CA LYS A 430 -21.31 10.39 35.76
C LYS A 430 -22.07 9.63 34.68
N PHE A 431 -21.66 8.40 34.40
CA PHE A 431 -22.20 7.61 33.30
C PHE A 431 -23.66 7.24 33.54
N VAL A 432 -24.48 7.49 32.54
CA VAL A 432 -25.89 7.07 32.46
C VAL A 432 -26.10 6.52 31.06
N ASP A 433 -26.96 5.52 30.94
CA ASP A 433 -27.30 4.97 29.63
C ASP A 433 -27.79 6.07 28.70
N ASN A 434 -27.40 5.97 27.42
CA ASN A 434 -27.66 6.97 26.36
C ASN A 434 -26.80 8.25 26.39
N LEU A 435 -25.85 8.40 27.27
CA LEU A 435 -24.86 9.47 27.13
C LEU A 435 -24.13 9.34 25.77
N ARG A 436 -23.94 10.49 25.12
CA ARG A 436 -23.28 10.60 23.82
C ARG A 436 -21.87 11.16 23.98
N PHE A 437 -20.95 10.60 23.22
CA PHE A 437 -19.54 10.95 23.28
C PHE A 437 -19.01 11.29 21.90
N ASP A 438 -18.11 12.28 21.87
CA ASP A 438 -17.20 12.49 20.75
C ASP A 438 -15.88 11.81 21.08
N VAL A 439 -15.48 10.89 20.24
CA VAL A 439 -14.31 10.03 20.44
C VAL A 439 -13.21 10.38 19.45
N THR A 440 -12.02 10.57 19.99
CA THR A 440 -10.80 10.90 19.24
C THR A 440 -9.81 9.75 19.38
N PHE A 441 -9.49 9.07 18.27
CA PHE A 441 -8.58 7.95 18.28
C PHE A 441 -7.13 8.40 18.33
N THR A 442 -6.28 7.59 18.97
CA THR A 442 -4.83 7.71 18.94
C THR A 442 -4.21 6.46 18.32
N PHE A 443 -2.93 6.50 18.02
CA PHE A 443 -2.16 5.35 17.56
C PHE A 443 -0.97 5.10 18.49
N SER A 444 -0.52 3.86 18.56
CA SER A 444 0.65 3.50 19.34
C SER A 444 1.92 4.08 18.72
N ARG A 445 2.66 4.88 19.50
CA ARG A 445 3.97 5.42 19.10
C ARG A 445 5.12 4.45 19.36
N LEU A 446 4.85 3.32 20.03
CA LEU A 446 5.90 2.36 20.41
C LEU A 446 6.76 1.91 19.22
N PRO A 447 6.20 1.48 18.08
CA PRO A 447 7.01 1.07 16.92
C PRO A 447 7.95 2.18 16.43
N LEU A 448 7.45 3.42 16.32
CA LEU A 448 8.26 4.57 15.88
C LEU A 448 9.37 4.89 16.88
N ARG A 449 9.07 4.91 18.19
CA ARG A 449 10.06 5.18 19.24
C ARG A 449 11.19 4.16 19.24
N VAL A 450 10.86 2.88 19.05
CA VAL A 450 11.86 1.81 18.97
C VAL A 450 12.75 1.98 17.73
N GLN A 451 12.16 2.36 16.60
CA GLN A 451 12.90 2.63 15.35
C GLN A 451 13.79 3.86 15.46
N HIS A 452 13.34 4.94 16.11
CA HIS A 452 14.18 6.11 16.41
C HIS A 452 15.39 5.75 17.24
N ARG A 453 15.19 4.93 18.30
CA ARG A 453 16.29 4.43 19.12
C ARG A 453 17.25 3.57 18.32
N ALA A 454 16.74 2.68 17.49
CA ALA A 454 17.56 1.80 16.64
C ALA A 454 18.45 2.61 15.68
N ALA A 455 17.88 3.62 15.01
CA ALA A 455 18.65 4.50 14.13
C ALA A 455 19.76 5.27 14.86
N ALA A 456 19.53 5.69 16.11
CA ALA A 456 20.54 6.34 16.93
C ALA A 456 21.64 5.36 17.38
N LEU A 457 21.23 4.21 17.93
CA LEU A 457 22.16 3.18 18.42
C LEU A 457 23.02 2.60 17.29
N ALA A 458 22.49 2.49 16.07
CA ALA A 458 23.24 1.98 14.92
C ALA A 458 24.57 2.71 14.70
N MET A 459 24.55 4.04 14.80
CA MET A 459 25.75 4.85 14.61
C MET A 459 26.62 4.88 15.87
N GLN A 460 26.00 4.96 17.04
CA GLN A 460 26.73 4.95 18.33
C GLN A 460 27.50 3.64 18.55
N ARG A 461 27.01 2.53 18.04
CA ARG A 461 27.64 1.20 18.18
C ARG A 461 28.46 0.79 16.96
N GLY A 462 28.75 1.69 16.04
CA GLY A 462 29.63 1.44 14.90
C GLY A 462 29.10 0.43 13.88
N LEU A 463 27.77 0.33 13.69
CA LEU A 463 27.17 -0.62 12.72
C LEU A 463 27.37 -0.19 11.26
N SER A 464 28.17 0.83 10.97
CA SER A 464 28.40 1.34 9.61
C SER A 464 28.96 0.25 8.66
N SER A 465 29.87 -0.59 9.11
CA SER A 465 30.42 -1.71 8.31
C SER A 465 29.37 -2.78 7.95
N LEU A 466 28.32 -2.89 8.74
CA LEU A 466 27.22 -3.83 8.49
C LEU A 466 26.12 -3.21 7.60
N LEU A 467 25.83 -1.94 7.81
CA LEU A 467 24.80 -1.22 7.05
C LEU A 467 25.31 -0.70 5.70
N PHE A 468 26.60 -0.44 5.59
CA PHE A 468 27.31 0.02 4.39
C PHE A 468 28.57 -0.84 4.13
N PRO A 469 28.40 -2.18 3.93
CA PRO A 469 29.54 -3.07 3.76
C PRO A 469 30.33 -2.75 2.48
N SER A 470 31.67 -2.89 2.57
CA SER A 470 32.60 -2.68 1.46
C SER A 470 33.50 -3.88 1.26
N ALA A 471 34.06 -4.03 0.05
CA ALA A 471 34.92 -5.16 -0.30
C ALA A 471 36.21 -5.25 0.53
N SER A 472 36.71 -4.14 1.06
CA SER A 472 37.93 -4.08 1.86
C SER A 472 37.83 -4.74 3.24
N CYS A 473 36.61 -5.02 3.70
CA CYS A 473 36.38 -5.62 5.02
C CYS A 473 36.45 -7.16 5.04
N HIS A 474 36.63 -7.82 3.88
CA HIS A 474 36.48 -9.28 3.78
C HIS A 474 37.85 -9.97 3.75
N LYS A 475 38.21 -10.60 4.87
CA LYS A 475 39.29 -11.61 4.91
C LYS A 475 38.62 -12.96 5.10
N SER A 476 38.58 -13.76 4.04
CA SER A 476 38.14 -15.16 4.13
C SER A 476 39.12 -15.94 5.02
N LEU A 477 38.69 -16.34 6.21
CA LEU A 477 39.51 -17.04 7.20
C LEU A 477 39.11 -18.52 7.36
N PHE A 478 38.06 -19.01 6.66
CA PHE A 478 37.59 -20.36 6.88
C PHE A 478 37.82 -21.27 5.67
N THR A 479 38.81 -22.16 5.79
CA THR A 479 39.02 -23.34 4.92
C THR A 479 38.51 -24.64 5.54
N ALA A 480 37.73 -24.57 6.64
CA ALA A 480 37.19 -25.77 7.27
C ALA A 480 36.12 -26.44 6.40
N THR A 481 36.30 -27.69 6.06
CA THR A 481 35.33 -28.56 5.41
C THR A 481 34.16 -28.78 6.37
N PHE A 482 33.11 -27.92 6.28
CA PHE A 482 31.87 -28.09 7.03
C PHE A 482 31.09 -29.27 6.43
N GLN A 483 30.77 -30.26 7.24
CA GLN A 483 29.87 -31.37 6.87
C GLN A 483 28.56 -31.23 7.64
N PRO A 484 27.47 -30.74 7.01
CA PRO A 484 26.21 -30.55 7.68
C PRO A 484 25.53 -31.88 8.00
N ARG A 485 24.94 -31.96 9.18
CA ARG A 485 23.99 -33.00 9.57
C ARG A 485 22.56 -32.53 9.33
N TRP A 486 22.09 -32.72 8.11
CA TRP A 486 20.79 -32.23 7.67
C TRP A 486 19.61 -32.76 8.51
N PHE A 487 18.79 -31.88 9.04
CA PHE A 487 17.53 -32.19 9.67
C PHE A 487 16.44 -32.46 8.64
N ASP A 488 16.38 -31.64 7.60
CA ASP A 488 15.51 -31.86 6.45
C ASP A 488 16.33 -32.37 5.25
N ARG A 489 16.27 -33.70 5.03
CA ARG A 489 17.00 -34.34 3.93
C ARG A 489 16.50 -33.92 2.54
N LYS A 490 15.28 -33.38 2.43
CA LYS A 490 14.76 -32.88 1.15
C LYS A 490 15.58 -31.72 0.60
N LEU A 491 16.23 -30.95 1.47
CA LEU A 491 17.12 -29.87 1.07
C LEU A 491 18.36 -30.35 0.28
N LEU A 492 18.80 -31.58 0.46
CA LEU A 492 19.95 -32.15 -0.28
C LEU A 492 19.75 -32.14 -1.81
N ALA A 493 18.50 -32.16 -2.26
CA ALA A 493 18.16 -32.08 -3.67
C ALA A 493 18.20 -30.64 -4.24
N ASN A 494 18.44 -29.62 -3.40
CA ASN A 494 18.44 -28.22 -3.82
C ASN A 494 19.80 -27.57 -3.48
N GLU A 495 20.62 -27.41 -4.50
CA GLU A 495 22.00 -26.89 -4.38
C GLU A 495 22.01 -25.46 -3.79
N GLU A 496 21.09 -24.59 -4.21
CA GLU A 496 21.02 -23.20 -3.73
C GLU A 496 20.70 -23.15 -2.23
N GLN A 497 19.76 -24.00 -1.75
CA GLN A 497 19.46 -24.09 -0.33
C GLN A 497 20.63 -24.64 0.47
N CYS A 498 21.25 -25.70 -0.01
CA CYS A 498 22.46 -26.30 0.60
C CYS A 498 23.59 -25.28 0.71
N ARG A 499 23.87 -24.55 -0.37
CA ARG A 499 24.87 -23.49 -0.43
C ARG A 499 24.59 -22.37 0.57
N ALA A 500 23.34 -21.87 0.61
CA ALA A 500 22.95 -20.84 1.56
C ALA A 500 23.20 -21.26 3.01
N VAL A 501 22.76 -22.46 3.40
CA VAL A 501 22.99 -23.00 4.76
C VAL A 501 24.49 -23.12 5.05
N THR A 502 25.27 -23.66 4.13
CA THR A 502 26.73 -23.80 4.29
C THR A 502 27.41 -22.44 4.49
N HIS A 503 27.10 -21.44 3.65
CA HIS A 503 27.72 -20.12 3.74
C HIS A 503 27.34 -19.38 5.03
N ILE A 504 26.12 -19.56 5.53
CA ILE A 504 25.70 -19.01 6.81
C ILE A 504 26.50 -19.65 7.96
N VAL A 505 26.57 -20.97 8.01
CA VAL A 505 27.26 -21.67 9.08
C VAL A 505 28.75 -21.39 9.09
N THR A 506 29.37 -21.33 7.92
CA THR A 506 30.79 -21.00 7.78
C THR A 506 31.11 -19.51 7.91
N GLY A 507 30.10 -18.64 7.96
CA GLY A 507 30.29 -17.21 8.13
C GLY A 507 30.98 -16.51 6.96
N MET A 508 30.76 -16.99 5.73
CA MET A 508 31.46 -16.53 4.52
C MET A 508 31.30 -15.04 4.22
N SER A 509 30.18 -14.44 4.61
CA SER A 509 29.89 -13.01 4.34
C SER A 509 30.40 -12.07 5.43
N ARG A 510 30.82 -12.60 6.59
CA ARG A 510 31.19 -11.73 7.74
C ARG A 510 32.25 -10.71 7.41
N PRO A 511 32.16 -9.50 7.90
CA PRO A 511 31.14 -8.92 8.80
C PRO A 511 29.85 -8.48 8.08
N ALA A 512 29.79 -8.53 6.75
CA ALA A 512 28.64 -8.12 5.97
C ALA A 512 27.43 -9.08 6.17
N PRO A 513 26.18 -8.59 6.04
CA PRO A 513 25.00 -9.44 6.07
C PRO A 513 25.02 -10.51 4.97
N TYR A 514 24.51 -11.70 5.30
CA TYR A 514 24.21 -12.72 4.28
C TYR A 514 22.75 -12.62 3.85
N LEU A 515 22.48 -12.56 2.55
CA LEU A 515 21.14 -12.40 2.00
C LEU A 515 20.63 -13.69 1.37
N ILE A 516 19.43 -14.13 1.81
CA ILE A 516 18.65 -15.17 1.13
C ILE A 516 17.55 -14.47 0.33
N PHE A 517 17.74 -14.32 -0.98
CA PHE A 517 16.72 -13.85 -1.88
C PHE A 517 15.79 -15.02 -2.22
N GLY A 518 14.64 -15.06 -1.59
CA GLY A 518 13.68 -16.15 -1.74
C GLY A 518 12.38 -15.70 -2.42
N PRO A 519 12.25 -15.87 -3.75
CA PRO A 519 10.99 -15.71 -4.46
C PRO A 519 9.83 -16.50 -3.84
N PRO A 520 8.56 -16.23 -4.23
CA PRO A 520 7.41 -16.93 -3.67
C PRO A 520 7.54 -18.45 -3.83
N GLY A 521 7.26 -19.19 -2.75
CA GLY A 521 7.22 -20.66 -2.82
C GLY A 521 8.58 -21.37 -2.97
N THR A 522 9.70 -20.65 -2.85
CA THR A 522 11.04 -21.26 -3.02
C THR A 522 11.66 -21.83 -1.74
N GLY A 523 10.91 -21.87 -0.64
CA GLY A 523 11.39 -22.50 0.60
C GLY A 523 12.30 -21.61 1.45
N LYS A 524 12.25 -20.27 1.31
CA LYS A 524 13.03 -19.30 2.09
C LYS A 524 13.07 -19.61 3.59
N THR A 525 11.91 -19.70 4.23
CA THR A 525 11.81 -19.98 5.69
C THR A 525 12.34 -21.37 6.05
N VAL A 526 12.21 -22.38 5.15
CA VAL A 526 12.77 -23.72 5.36
C VAL A 526 14.29 -23.66 5.41
N THR A 527 14.89 -22.94 4.44
CA THR A 527 16.34 -22.72 4.38
C THR A 527 16.86 -22.02 5.63
N LEU A 528 16.14 -20.96 6.07
CA LEU A 528 16.50 -20.19 7.26
C LEU A 528 16.44 -21.06 8.53
N VAL A 529 15.37 -21.83 8.70
CA VAL A 529 15.19 -22.74 9.84
C VAL A 529 16.28 -23.80 9.87
N GLU A 530 16.62 -24.39 8.72
CA GLU A 530 17.72 -25.34 8.66
C GLU A 530 19.07 -24.71 9.04
N ALA A 531 19.35 -23.48 8.53
CA ALA A 531 20.55 -22.75 8.92
C ALA A 531 20.61 -22.52 10.45
N ILE A 532 19.49 -22.13 11.09
CA ILE A 532 19.40 -21.96 12.54
C ILE A 532 19.70 -23.29 13.27
N LYS A 533 19.14 -24.40 12.80
CA LYS A 533 19.38 -25.74 13.39
C LYS A 533 20.82 -26.18 13.26
N GLN A 534 21.45 -25.91 12.09
CA GLN A 534 22.86 -26.20 11.87
C GLN A 534 23.76 -25.36 12.78
N VAL A 535 23.51 -24.04 12.91
CA VAL A 535 24.24 -23.16 13.83
C VAL A 535 24.08 -23.64 15.29
N TRP A 536 22.85 -23.99 15.70
CA TRP A 536 22.58 -24.52 17.04
C TRP A 536 23.35 -25.83 17.32
N THR A 537 23.51 -26.69 16.31
CA THR A 537 24.19 -27.98 16.43
C THR A 537 25.70 -27.83 16.45
N CYS A 538 26.25 -27.00 15.55
CA CYS A 538 27.70 -26.87 15.36
C CYS A 538 28.37 -26.02 16.45
N PHE A 539 27.67 -25.01 16.94
CA PHE A 539 28.23 -24.06 17.90
C PHE A 539 27.49 -24.16 19.24
N LYS A 540 28.05 -24.90 20.19
CA LYS A 540 27.40 -25.19 21.50
C LYS A 540 27.04 -23.90 22.27
N ASP A 541 27.86 -22.86 22.17
CA ASP A 541 27.70 -21.61 22.89
C ASP A 541 26.96 -20.54 22.08
N ALA A 542 26.60 -20.84 20.82
CA ALA A 542 25.85 -19.91 20.00
C ALA A 542 24.50 -19.53 20.62
N ARG A 543 24.26 -18.22 20.69
CA ARG A 543 22.98 -17.62 21.03
C ARG A 543 22.40 -16.98 19.78
N ILE A 544 21.18 -17.36 19.48
CA ILE A 544 20.52 -17.03 18.22
C ILE A 544 19.29 -16.15 18.49
N LEU A 545 19.22 -15.02 17.82
CA LEU A 545 18.02 -14.19 17.76
C LEU A 545 17.36 -14.36 16.38
N ALA A 546 16.13 -14.86 16.34
CA ALA A 546 15.34 -15.02 15.11
C ALA A 546 14.16 -14.07 15.12
N CYS A 547 14.10 -13.17 14.15
CA CYS A 547 13.07 -12.13 14.05
C CYS A 547 12.29 -12.18 12.75
N ALA A 548 11.08 -11.61 12.77
CA ALA A 548 10.31 -11.29 11.57
C ALA A 548 9.41 -10.07 11.85
N PRO A 549 8.90 -9.37 10.81
CA PRO A 549 7.98 -8.24 10.99
C PRO A 549 6.62 -8.63 11.60
N SER A 550 6.17 -9.86 11.36
CA SER A 550 4.83 -10.32 11.76
C SER A 550 4.84 -11.45 12.78
N ASN A 551 3.77 -11.53 13.59
CA ASN A 551 3.56 -12.64 14.52
C ASN A 551 3.41 -13.99 13.80
N SER A 552 2.73 -14.02 12.65
CA SER A 552 2.54 -15.26 11.89
C SER A 552 3.86 -15.86 11.38
N ALA A 553 4.78 -15.01 10.92
CA ALA A 553 6.10 -15.46 10.47
C ALA A 553 6.96 -15.97 11.64
N THR A 554 6.96 -15.27 12.77
CA THR A 554 7.69 -15.70 13.97
C THR A 554 7.13 -16.98 14.61
N ASP A 555 5.80 -17.16 14.59
CA ASP A 555 5.18 -18.39 15.06
C ASP A 555 5.55 -19.58 14.18
N LEU A 556 5.56 -19.38 12.87
CA LEU A 556 6.00 -20.40 11.91
C LEU A 556 7.47 -20.81 12.12
N LEU A 557 8.34 -19.83 12.39
CA LEU A 557 9.74 -20.10 12.76
C LEU A 557 9.79 -20.96 14.04
N CYS A 558 9.06 -20.59 15.08
CA CYS A 558 8.99 -21.32 16.33
C CYS A 558 8.50 -22.75 16.11
N GLN A 559 7.35 -22.92 15.46
CA GLN A 559 6.76 -24.22 15.13
C GLN A 559 7.71 -25.15 14.41
N ARG A 560 8.48 -24.64 13.46
CA ARG A 560 9.44 -25.43 12.70
C ARG A 560 10.70 -25.79 13.49
N LEU A 561 11.13 -24.91 14.38
CA LEU A 561 12.31 -25.15 15.21
C LEU A 561 12.03 -26.16 16.33
N ILE A 562 10.90 -26.08 17.00
CA ILE A 562 10.55 -27.00 18.10
C ILE A 562 10.25 -28.43 17.66
N LYS A 563 10.14 -28.69 16.35
CA LYS A 563 10.03 -30.06 15.84
C LYS A 563 11.29 -30.89 16.09
N ASP A 564 12.46 -30.25 16.06
CA ASP A 564 13.76 -30.94 16.17
C ASP A 564 14.59 -30.43 17.35
N ILE A 565 14.27 -29.28 17.93
CA ILE A 565 14.96 -28.68 19.07
C ILE A 565 14.01 -28.66 20.27
N ALA A 566 14.48 -29.20 21.40
CA ALA A 566 13.65 -29.26 22.61
C ALA A 566 13.21 -27.87 23.07
N PRO A 567 11.91 -27.70 23.46
CA PRO A 567 11.33 -26.40 23.84
C PRO A 567 12.11 -25.64 24.92
N ARG A 568 12.81 -26.32 25.82
CA ARG A 568 13.63 -25.70 26.87
C ARG A 568 14.79 -24.82 26.34
N TYR A 569 15.16 -24.94 25.07
CA TYR A 569 16.21 -24.14 24.44
C TYR A 569 15.64 -22.99 23.59
N VAL A 570 14.33 -22.98 23.36
CA VAL A 570 13.63 -22.05 22.47
C VAL A 570 12.68 -21.18 23.27
N TYR A 571 12.74 -19.89 23.12
CA TYR A 571 11.84 -18.94 23.79
C TYR A 571 11.20 -18.00 22.79
N ARG A 572 9.85 -17.98 22.78
CA ARG A 572 9.05 -17.10 21.93
C ARG A 572 8.57 -15.90 22.73
N LEU A 573 9.27 -14.76 22.57
CA LEU A 573 8.91 -13.50 23.22
C LEU A 573 7.80 -12.81 22.45
N ILE A 574 6.62 -12.67 23.07
CA ILE A 574 5.39 -12.10 22.49
C ILE A 574 5.07 -10.77 23.18
N ALA A 575 4.54 -9.81 22.39
CA ALA A 575 4.08 -8.53 22.90
C ALA A 575 2.81 -8.66 23.77
N SER A 576 2.69 -7.84 24.82
CA SER A 576 1.55 -7.86 25.76
C SER A 576 0.20 -7.52 25.11
N SER A 577 0.22 -6.87 23.94
CA SER A 577 -0.99 -6.51 23.21
C SER A 577 -1.62 -7.66 22.41
N ARG A 578 -0.90 -8.78 22.23
CA ARG A 578 -1.38 -9.91 21.43
C ARG A 578 -2.40 -10.75 22.18
N ASN A 579 -3.47 -11.12 21.50
CA ASN A 579 -4.45 -12.06 22.04
C ASN A 579 -3.84 -13.47 22.16
N TYR A 580 -3.85 -14.06 23.38
CA TYR A 580 -3.30 -15.40 23.65
C TYR A 580 -4.03 -16.51 22.89
N GLN A 581 -5.34 -16.34 22.66
CA GLN A 581 -6.13 -17.33 21.91
C GLN A 581 -5.68 -17.50 20.46
N GLU A 582 -5.05 -16.47 19.88
CA GLU A 582 -4.50 -16.50 18.53
C GLU A 582 -3.12 -17.19 18.45
N VAL A 583 -2.51 -17.49 19.60
CA VAL A 583 -1.21 -18.19 19.66
C VAL A 583 -1.43 -19.67 19.39
N PRO A 584 -0.76 -20.25 18.38
CA PRO A 584 -0.84 -21.68 18.10
C PRO A 584 -0.55 -22.53 19.33
N ALA A 585 -1.35 -23.57 19.56
CA ALA A 585 -1.29 -24.38 20.78
C ALA A 585 0.07 -25.07 20.98
N ASP A 586 0.73 -25.47 19.88
CA ASP A 586 2.02 -26.17 19.87
C ASP A 586 3.18 -25.30 20.35
N ILE A 587 3.13 -23.98 20.18
CA ILE A 587 4.21 -23.07 20.63
C ILE A 587 3.94 -22.45 22.01
N ARG A 588 2.75 -22.58 22.57
CA ARG A 588 2.40 -22.00 23.88
C ARG A 588 3.39 -22.33 25.00
N PRO A 589 3.92 -23.57 25.09
CA PRO A 589 4.92 -23.93 26.11
C PRO A 589 6.25 -23.14 26.00
N CYS A 590 6.52 -22.52 24.83
CA CYS A 590 7.73 -21.73 24.61
C CYS A 590 7.51 -20.23 24.81
N CYS A 591 6.26 -19.81 25.10
CA CYS A 591 5.90 -18.39 25.15
C CYS A 591 6.05 -17.79 26.55
N ASN A 592 6.12 -16.46 26.59
CA ASN A 592 6.17 -15.66 27.81
C ASN A 592 4.78 -15.43 28.44
N TRP A 593 3.90 -16.43 28.39
CA TRP A 593 2.57 -16.37 29.02
C TRP A 593 2.59 -16.98 30.41
N ASP A 594 1.99 -16.29 31.34
CA ASP A 594 1.77 -16.77 32.71
C ASP A 594 0.28 -17.15 32.90
N ASP A 595 0.01 -18.42 33.07
CA ASP A 595 -1.35 -18.94 33.22
C ASP A 595 -2.03 -18.47 34.52
N GLU A 596 -1.27 -18.29 35.62
CA GLU A 596 -1.80 -17.84 36.91
C GLU A 596 -2.27 -16.40 36.85
N GLN A 597 -1.49 -15.54 36.16
CA GLN A 597 -1.79 -14.11 36.01
C GLN A 597 -2.59 -13.79 34.73
N SER A 598 -2.78 -14.78 33.87
CA SER A 598 -3.43 -14.59 32.53
C SER A 598 -2.88 -13.41 31.75
N CYS A 599 -1.57 -13.23 31.76
CA CYS A 599 -0.89 -12.14 31.07
C CYS A 599 0.50 -12.55 30.54
N TYR A 600 1.07 -11.73 29.66
CA TYR A 600 2.43 -11.90 29.19
C TYR A 600 3.42 -11.30 30.21
N VAL A 601 4.42 -12.07 30.59
CA VAL A 601 5.46 -11.68 31.55
C VAL A 601 6.80 -11.57 30.85
N TYR A 602 7.55 -10.52 31.11
CA TYR A 602 8.87 -10.30 30.54
C TYR A 602 9.94 -10.63 31.57
N LEU A 603 10.64 -11.73 31.32
CA LEU A 603 11.67 -12.26 32.20
C LEU A 603 12.93 -11.35 32.21
N SER A 604 13.71 -11.39 33.29
CA SER A 604 15.00 -10.71 33.35
C SER A 604 15.99 -11.24 32.33
N LYS A 605 17.04 -10.45 32.00
CA LYS A 605 18.08 -10.87 31.06
C LYS A 605 18.80 -12.15 31.45
N GLU A 606 18.99 -12.39 32.77
CA GLU A 606 19.62 -13.61 33.31
C GLU A 606 18.78 -14.85 33.01
N HIS A 607 17.45 -14.75 33.14
CA HIS A 607 16.53 -15.83 32.79
C HIS A 607 16.48 -16.07 31.28
N LEU A 608 16.40 -14.99 30.47
CA LEU A 608 16.44 -15.11 29.02
C LEU A 608 17.78 -15.69 28.53
N GLY A 609 18.86 -15.41 29.22
CA GLY A 609 20.19 -15.96 28.94
C GLY A 609 20.30 -17.49 29.05
N ARG A 610 19.31 -18.18 29.66
CA ARG A 610 19.26 -19.64 29.69
C ARG A 610 18.81 -20.28 28.36
N TYR A 611 18.11 -19.51 27.55
CA TYR A 611 17.66 -19.97 26.23
C TYR A 611 18.74 -19.71 25.16
N ARG A 612 18.89 -20.63 24.26
CA ARG A 612 19.86 -20.52 23.15
C ARG A 612 19.24 -19.86 21.91
N ILE A 613 17.92 -19.96 21.74
CA ILE A 613 17.20 -19.39 20.60
C ILE A 613 16.07 -18.53 21.14
N LEU A 614 16.15 -17.23 20.88
CA LEU A 614 15.06 -16.29 21.10
C LEU A 614 14.35 -15.98 19.78
N ILE A 615 13.02 -16.03 19.80
CA ILE A 615 12.19 -15.74 18.62
C ILE A 615 11.24 -14.61 18.97
N THR A 616 11.23 -13.55 18.17
CA THR A 616 10.37 -12.39 18.45
C THR A 616 10.09 -11.55 17.20
N THR A 617 9.09 -10.67 17.26
CA THR A 617 8.90 -9.68 16.20
C THR A 617 9.94 -8.57 16.30
N LEU A 618 10.27 -7.92 15.17
CA LEU A 618 11.25 -6.83 15.12
C LEU A 618 10.96 -5.72 16.14
N VAL A 619 9.71 -5.29 16.23
CA VAL A 619 9.29 -4.26 17.21
C VAL A 619 9.50 -4.74 18.65
N THR A 620 9.15 -6.00 18.95
CA THR A 620 9.30 -6.56 20.29
C THR A 620 10.77 -6.80 20.66
N ALA A 621 11.63 -7.08 19.67
CA ALA A 621 13.08 -7.15 19.89
C ALA A 621 13.65 -5.86 20.49
N GLY A 622 13.01 -4.71 20.25
CA GLY A 622 13.39 -3.45 20.89
C GLY A 622 13.37 -3.47 22.41
N ARG A 623 12.62 -4.38 23.04
CA ARG A 623 12.64 -4.57 24.51
C ARG A 623 13.98 -5.14 24.99
N LEU A 624 14.62 -5.98 24.18
CA LEU A 624 15.94 -6.54 24.48
C LEU A 624 17.00 -5.43 24.59
N ALA A 625 16.94 -4.40 23.73
CA ALA A 625 17.82 -3.25 23.83
C ALA A 625 17.63 -2.44 25.13
N SER A 626 16.45 -2.51 25.76
CA SER A 626 16.20 -1.90 27.08
C SER A 626 16.76 -2.74 28.23
N ALA A 627 16.98 -4.02 28.04
CA ALA A 627 17.57 -4.92 29.01
C ALA A 627 19.10 -4.82 29.09
N ASN A 628 19.72 -4.05 28.17
CA ASN A 628 21.16 -3.82 28.14
C ASN A 628 22.00 -5.10 28.20
N PHE A 629 21.75 -6.01 27.27
CA PHE A 629 22.60 -7.19 27.13
C PHE A 629 24.03 -6.78 26.75
N PRO A 630 25.02 -7.57 27.16
CA PRO A 630 26.41 -7.28 26.79
C PRO A 630 26.58 -7.34 25.25
N PRO A 631 27.42 -6.49 24.68
CA PRO A 631 27.74 -6.51 23.25
C PRO A 631 28.18 -7.91 22.80
N GLY A 632 27.62 -8.40 21.69
CA GLY A 632 27.92 -9.75 21.17
C GLY A 632 27.18 -10.90 21.86
N PHE A 633 26.22 -10.61 22.71
CA PHE A 633 25.40 -11.63 23.38
C PHE A 633 24.77 -12.60 22.37
N PHE A 634 24.21 -12.08 21.27
CA PHE A 634 23.77 -12.93 20.16
C PHE A 634 24.88 -13.06 19.12
N SER A 635 25.34 -14.26 18.91
CA SER A 635 26.33 -14.60 17.88
C SER A 635 25.74 -14.60 16.48
N HIS A 636 24.44 -14.86 16.35
CA HIS A 636 23.72 -14.91 15.08
C HIS A 636 22.36 -14.24 15.20
N VAL A 637 22.05 -13.36 14.24
CA VAL A 637 20.75 -12.72 14.09
C VAL A 637 20.16 -13.09 12.74
N PHE A 638 18.96 -13.65 12.76
CA PHE A 638 18.21 -14.03 11.56
C PHE A 638 16.95 -13.19 11.45
N ILE A 639 16.72 -12.57 10.29
CA ILE A 639 15.51 -11.80 10.02
C ILE A 639 14.80 -12.41 8.81
N ASP A 640 13.66 -13.09 9.06
CA ASP A 640 12.79 -13.59 7.98
C ASP A 640 11.83 -12.48 7.53
N GLU A 641 11.39 -12.51 6.27
CA GLU A 641 10.51 -11.49 5.66
C GLU A 641 11.05 -10.06 5.79
N CYS A 642 12.37 -9.87 5.77
CA CYS A 642 13.04 -8.58 5.94
C CYS A 642 12.61 -7.52 4.91
N GLY A 643 12.16 -7.93 3.73
CA GLY A 643 11.62 -7.05 2.70
C GLY A 643 10.36 -6.28 3.11
N GLN A 644 9.64 -6.73 4.15
CA GLN A 644 8.40 -6.12 4.62
C GLN A 644 8.61 -5.05 5.70
N ALA A 645 9.80 -4.96 6.26
CA ALA A 645 10.15 -4.01 7.32
C ALA A 645 10.87 -2.78 6.75
N VAL A 646 10.59 -1.59 7.30
CA VAL A 646 11.43 -0.43 7.05
C VAL A 646 12.84 -0.68 7.59
N GLU A 647 13.85 -0.06 7.00
CA GLU A 647 15.21 -0.29 7.41
C GLU A 647 15.45 -0.05 8.91
N PRO A 648 14.98 1.07 9.53
CA PRO A 648 15.11 1.24 10.98
C PRO A 648 14.47 0.15 11.82
N GLU A 649 13.40 -0.48 11.34
CA GLU A 649 12.75 -1.60 12.04
C GLU A 649 13.61 -2.86 12.01
N SER A 650 14.23 -3.17 10.86
CA SER A 650 15.19 -4.29 10.78
C SER A 650 16.41 -4.07 11.69
N VAL A 651 16.85 -2.82 11.80
CA VAL A 651 17.98 -2.43 12.66
C VAL A 651 17.66 -2.58 14.16
N VAL A 652 16.39 -2.58 14.57
CA VAL A 652 16.00 -2.83 15.97
C VAL A 652 16.59 -4.13 16.49
N ALA A 653 16.59 -5.20 15.70
CA ALA A 653 17.08 -6.52 16.11
C ALA A 653 18.59 -6.58 16.33
N ILE A 654 19.35 -5.61 15.79
CA ILE A 654 20.83 -5.60 15.82
C ILE A 654 21.41 -4.45 16.64
N ALA A 655 20.73 -3.32 16.72
CA ALA A 655 21.27 -2.12 17.33
C ALA A 655 21.48 -2.20 18.86
N GLY A 656 20.72 -3.08 19.54
CA GLY A 656 20.81 -3.25 20.99
C GLY A 656 21.96 -4.09 21.48
N GLU A 657 22.48 -5.03 20.67
CA GLU A 657 23.19 -6.19 21.21
C GLU A 657 24.34 -6.68 20.31
N TRP A 658 24.55 -6.02 19.18
CA TRP A 658 25.54 -6.41 18.20
C TRP A 658 26.93 -5.86 18.53
N CYS A 659 27.97 -6.66 18.38
CA CYS A 659 29.37 -6.23 18.43
C CYS A 659 29.99 -6.30 17.03
N PRO A 660 30.36 -5.18 16.40
CA PRO A 660 31.09 -5.23 15.13
C PRO A 660 32.54 -5.67 15.37
N ALA A 661 33.06 -6.51 14.48
CA ALA A 661 34.46 -6.99 14.55
C ALA A 661 35.51 -5.85 14.54
N ALA A 662 35.15 -4.68 14.04
CA ALA A 662 36.07 -3.54 13.88
C ALA A 662 36.43 -2.78 15.18
N VAL A 663 35.78 -3.08 16.32
CA VAL A 663 36.11 -2.43 17.59
C VAL A 663 37.39 -2.98 18.21
N LEU A 664 37.87 -4.12 17.73
CA LEU A 664 39.15 -4.73 18.10
C LEU A 664 40.24 -4.38 17.07
N GLY A 665 40.53 -3.09 16.88
CA GLY A 665 41.65 -2.67 16.05
C GLY A 665 42.99 -3.11 16.66
N PRO A 666 44.08 -3.23 15.85
CA PRO A 666 45.40 -3.73 16.29
C PRO A 666 46.11 -2.84 17.30
N ALA A 667 45.51 -1.76 17.76
CA ALA A 667 46.07 -0.84 18.72
C ALA A 667 46.22 -1.39 20.16
N PHE A 668 45.64 -2.58 20.44
CA PHE A 668 45.77 -3.20 21.78
C PHE A 668 46.91 -4.21 21.92
N LEU A 669 47.75 -4.38 20.88
CA LEU A 669 48.86 -5.33 20.93
C LEU A 669 50.22 -4.70 21.23
N HIS A 670 50.35 -3.39 21.35
CA HIS A 670 51.57 -2.77 21.79
C HIS A 670 51.26 -1.91 23.04
N GLY A 671 51.67 -2.45 24.17
CA GLY A 671 51.72 -1.72 25.42
C GLY A 671 52.73 -0.57 25.29
N ASP A 672 52.22 0.68 25.37
CA ASP A 672 52.86 1.87 25.86
C ASP A 672 52.04 3.09 25.40
N SER A 673 51.06 3.46 26.22
CA SER A 673 50.62 4.86 26.40
C SER A 673 49.40 4.92 27.32
N PRO A 674 49.26 5.96 28.16
CA PRO A 674 48.27 5.97 29.25
C PRO A 674 46.86 6.21 28.73
N CYS A 675 45.92 5.35 29.17
CA CYS A 675 44.49 5.46 28.95
C CYS A 675 43.87 6.69 29.63
N PRO A 676 42.97 7.43 28.98
CA PRO A 676 42.07 8.35 29.70
C PRO A 676 41.10 7.57 30.60
N ALA A 677 40.86 8.09 31.78
CA ALA A 677 40.24 7.47 32.94
C ALA A 677 38.75 7.09 32.83
N GLU A 678 38.11 7.12 31.64
CA GLU A 678 36.68 6.82 31.48
C GLU A 678 36.34 5.45 30.85
N LEU A 679 37.34 4.60 30.60
CA LEU A 679 37.15 3.24 30.07
C LEU A 679 37.43 2.14 31.09
N SER A 680 37.50 2.45 32.37
CA SER A 680 37.97 1.53 33.43
C SER A 680 36.87 0.60 33.98
N LEU A 681 35.71 0.40 33.37
CA LEU A 681 34.62 -0.43 33.87
C LEU A 681 34.47 -1.83 33.25
N CYS A 682 35.35 -2.28 32.37
CA CYS A 682 35.25 -3.63 31.81
C CYS A 682 36.61 -4.34 31.58
N PRO A 683 37.48 -4.54 32.59
CA PRO A 683 38.66 -5.40 32.43
C PRO A 683 38.36 -6.90 32.50
N GLY A 684 37.21 -7.31 33.02
CA GLY A 684 36.96 -8.73 33.30
C GLY A 684 36.13 -9.49 32.26
N LEU A 685 35.54 -8.82 31.27
CA LEU A 685 34.68 -9.47 30.26
C LEU A 685 35.37 -9.70 28.92
N LEU A 686 36.51 -9.13 28.70
CA LEU A 686 37.27 -9.24 27.44
C LEU A 686 38.07 -10.56 27.31
N THR A 687 38.20 -11.32 28.38
CA THR A 687 38.97 -12.57 28.40
C THR A 687 38.18 -13.84 28.25
N ALA A 688 36.84 -13.78 28.24
CA ALA A 688 36.01 -14.98 28.24
C ALA A 688 35.18 -15.21 26.96
N MET A 689 35.22 -14.33 25.97
CA MET A 689 34.59 -14.57 24.68
C MET A 689 35.68 -14.85 23.63
N ASP A 690 35.95 -16.09 23.53
CA ASP A 690 36.83 -16.75 22.58
C ASP A 690 37.07 -16.00 21.28
N GLN A 691 38.21 -15.34 21.16
CA GLN A 691 38.81 -14.94 19.90
C GLN A 691 38.93 -16.14 18.93
N GLU A 692 38.96 -17.38 19.44
CA GLU A 692 39.04 -18.59 18.64
C GLU A 692 37.71 -18.98 17.99
N THR A 693 36.54 -18.69 18.57
CA THR A 693 35.25 -19.14 18.06
C THR A 693 34.52 -18.12 17.20
N ASN A 694 34.85 -16.83 17.25
CA ASN A 694 34.15 -15.79 16.49
C ASN A 694 35.05 -14.60 16.09
N PRO A 695 36.16 -14.82 15.37
CA PRO A 695 37.18 -13.79 15.12
C PRO A 695 36.66 -12.59 14.29
N ASN A 696 35.51 -12.71 13.60
CA ASN A 696 34.96 -11.71 12.70
C ASN A 696 33.63 -11.10 13.17
N GLY A 697 33.28 -11.20 14.46
CA GLY A 697 32.03 -10.69 15.00
C GLY A 697 30.82 -11.60 14.73
N GLY A 698 29.61 -11.10 14.98
CA GLY A 698 28.38 -11.84 14.77
C GLY A 698 28.01 -12.04 13.30
N GLN A 699 27.05 -12.94 13.02
CA GLN A 699 26.51 -13.18 11.68
C GLN A 699 25.07 -12.61 11.59
N LEU A 700 24.84 -11.69 10.66
CA LEU A 700 23.49 -11.22 10.29
C LEU A 700 23.03 -11.93 9.01
N VAL A 701 21.84 -12.53 9.07
CA VAL A 701 21.20 -13.17 7.92
C VAL A 701 19.85 -12.49 7.65
N LEU A 702 19.69 -11.96 6.46
CA LEU A 702 18.46 -11.31 5.99
C LEU A 702 17.80 -12.21 4.94
N ALA A 703 16.60 -12.68 5.22
CA ALA A 703 15.83 -13.46 4.27
C ALA A 703 14.59 -12.66 3.84
N GLY A 704 14.36 -12.56 2.53
CA GLY A 704 13.24 -11.76 2.01
C GLY A 704 13.14 -11.83 0.49
N ASP A 705 12.21 -11.04 -0.02
CA ASP A 705 11.98 -10.89 -1.45
C ASP A 705 11.72 -9.40 -1.78
N PRO A 706 12.65 -8.73 -2.47
CA PRO A 706 12.49 -7.32 -2.82
C PRO A 706 11.40 -7.08 -3.87
N GLN A 707 10.93 -8.13 -4.56
CA GLN A 707 9.89 -8.06 -5.58
C GLN A 707 8.47 -8.31 -5.02
N GLN A 708 8.36 -8.60 -3.72
CA GLN A 708 7.09 -8.65 -3.00
C GLN A 708 6.83 -7.34 -2.25
N LEU A 709 5.69 -7.27 -1.53
CA LEU A 709 5.29 -6.06 -0.82
C LEU A 709 6.36 -5.60 0.16
N GLY A 710 6.69 -4.33 0.06
CA GLY A 710 7.52 -3.62 1.03
C GLY A 710 6.73 -3.16 2.26
N PRO A 711 7.36 -2.33 3.10
CA PRO A 711 6.73 -1.76 4.29
C PRO A 711 5.47 -0.96 3.97
N VAL A 712 4.48 -1.04 4.85
CA VAL A 712 3.24 -0.25 4.73
C VAL A 712 3.45 1.11 5.38
N LEU A 713 3.45 2.15 4.57
CA LEU A 713 3.68 3.54 4.98
C LEU A 713 2.55 4.45 4.51
N ARG A 714 2.37 5.57 5.21
CA ARG A 714 1.32 6.55 4.97
C ARG A 714 1.82 7.85 4.37
N SER A 715 3.03 8.28 4.73
CA SER A 715 3.59 9.56 4.27
C SER A 715 4.14 9.46 2.85
N PRO A 716 3.52 10.12 1.86
CA PRO A 716 4.05 10.14 0.49
C PRO A 716 5.47 10.72 0.43
N LEU A 717 5.73 11.73 1.27
CA LEU A 717 7.05 12.37 1.34
C LEU A 717 8.11 11.42 1.90
N ALA A 718 7.78 10.67 2.96
CA ALA A 718 8.71 9.69 3.53
C ALA A 718 9.00 8.54 2.55
N ILE A 719 7.99 8.08 1.82
CA ILE A 719 8.13 7.04 0.78
C ILE A 719 9.02 7.55 -0.37
N GLU A 720 8.80 8.77 -0.84
CA GLU A 720 9.58 9.38 -1.93
C GLU A 720 11.07 9.49 -1.58
N HIS A 721 11.39 9.71 -0.31
CA HIS A 721 12.76 9.88 0.18
C HIS A 721 13.37 8.62 0.82
N GLY A 722 12.77 7.45 0.57
CA GLY A 722 13.42 6.16 0.78
C GLY A 722 13.01 5.39 2.04
N LEU A 723 12.06 5.89 2.88
CA LEU A 723 11.59 5.11 4.04
C LEU A 723 10.90 3.80 3.61
N GLY A 724 10.31 3.76 2.39
CA GLY A 724 9.66 2.58 1.84
C GLY A 724 10.61 1.50 1.33
N THR A 725 11.91 1.73 1.37
CA THR A 725 12.93 0.75 0.93
C THR A 725 13.42 -0.01 2.16
N SER A 726 13.28 -1.34 2.16
CA SER A 726 13.81 -2.18 3.24
C SER A 726 15.34 -2.26 3.21
N LEU A 727 15.96 -2.64 4.33
CA LEU A 727 17.41 -2.87 4.39
C LEU A 727 17.87 -3.86 3.31
N LEU A 728 17.16 -4.98 3.14
CA LEU A 728 17.46 -5.98 2.13
C LEU A 728 17.41 -5.39 0.71
N GLU A 729 16.34 -4.66 0.39
CA GLU A 729 16.16 -4.02 -0.92
C GLU A 729 17.23 -2.97 -1.18
N ARG A 730 17.57 -2.14 -0.19
CA ARG A 730 18.63 -1.12 -0.31
C ARG A 730 19.99 -1.75 -0.58
N LEU A 731 20.35 -2.80 0.15
CA LEU A 731 21.61 -3.50 -0.08
C LEU A 731 21.69 -4.07 -1.50
N MET A 732 20.62 -4.74 -1.98
CA MET A 732 20.58 -5.33 -3.31
C MET A 732 20.59 -4.30 -4.45
N LEU A 733 19.97 -3.13 -4.24
CA LEU A 733 19.88 -2.07 -5.27
C LEU A 733 21.12 -1.18 -5.33
N HIS A 734 21.73 -0.87 -4.18
CA HIS A 734 22.73 0.19 -4.12
C HIS A 734 24.13 -0.28 -3.73
N ASN A 735 24.28 -1.41 -3.05
CA ASN A 735 25.59 -1.86 -2.59
C ASN A 735 26.23 -2.82 -3.64
N PRO A 736 27.47 -2.55 -4.08
CA PRO A 736 28.16 -3.36 -5.11
C PRO A 736 28.31 -4.85 -4.76
N LEU A 737 28.42 -5.23 -3.48
CA LEU A 737 28.58 -6.62 -3.05
C LEU A 737 27.33 -7.48 -3.32
N TYR A 738 26.16 -6.85 -3.37
CA TYR A 738 24.86 -7.51 -3.47
C TYR A 738 24.18 -7.31 -4.83
N LYS A 739 24.74 -6.47 -5.69
CA LYS A 739 24.19 -6.25 -7.03
C LYS A 739 24.36 -7.49 -7.91
N LYS A 740 23.36 -7.74 -8.75
CA LYS A 740 23.44 -8.76 -9.79
C LYS A 740 24.41 -8.29 -10.88
N SER A 741 25.42 -9.09 -11.18
CA SER A 741 26.35 -8.91 -12.31
C SER A 741 25.91 -9.76 -13.50
N SER A 742 26.65 -9.71 -14.63
CA SER A 742 26.43 -10.58 -15.79
C SER A 742 26.51 -12.06 -15.46
N GLY A 743 27.27 -12.43 -14.43
CA GLY A 743 27.41 -13.82 -13.93
C GLY A 743 26.42 -14.20 -12.82
N GLY A 744 25.46 -13.34 -12.47
CA GLY A 744 24.54 -13.57 -11.37
C GLY A 744 24.91 -12.80 -10.08
N TYR A 745 24.36 -13.21 -8.96
CA TYR A 745 24.74 -12.68 -7.64
C TYR A 745 26.02 -13.31 -7.13
N ASN A 746 26.79 -12.53 -6.35
CA ASN A 746 27.95 -13.08 -5.67
C ASN A 746 27.51 -14.07 -4.57
N PRO A 747 27.76 -15.37 -4.69
CA PRO A 747 27.25 -16.38 -3.76
C PRO A 747 27.81 -16.24 -2.33
N GLN A 748 28.93 -15.54 -2.15
CA GLN A 748 29.49 -15.21 -0.83
C GLN A 748 28.53 -14.35 0.00
N PHE A 749 27.71 -13.51 -0.64
CA PHE A 749 26.84 -12.56 0.03
C PHE A 749 25.35 -12.80 -0.21
N VAL A 750 24.99 -13.36 -1.39
CA VAL A 750 23.60 -13.55 -1.80
C VAL A 750 23.38 -14.92 -2.40
N THR A 751 22.36 -15.61 -1.93
CA THR A 751 21.80 -16.76 -2.64
C THR A 751 20.36 -16.47 -3.05
N LYS A 752 20.09 -16.49 -4.37
CA LYS A 752 18.74 -16.50 -4.95
C LYS A 752 18.25 -17.95 -5.03
N LEU A 753 17.11 -18.24 -4.42
CA LEU A 753 16.46 -19.54 -4.49
C LEU A 753 15.67 -19.65 -5.79
N LEU A 754 15.79 -20.74 -6.53
CA LEU A 754 15.27 -20.86 -7.88
C LEU A 754 14.10 -21.85 -8.01
N TRP A 755 14.01 -22.87 -7.14
CA TRP A 755 13.01 -23.92 -7.24
C TRP A 755 11.71 -23.54 -6.51
N ASN A 756 10.62 -23.42 -7.26
CA ASN A 756 9.29 -23.15 -6.69
C ASN A 756 8.57 -24.45 -6.34
N TYR A 757 8.25 -24.61 -5.06
CA TYR A 757 7.56 -25.78 -4.50
C TYR A 757 6.06 -25.54 -4.29
N ARG A 758 5.55 -24.35 -4.64
CA ARG A 758 4.19 -23.92 -4.30
C ARG A 758 3.24 -24.05 -5.47
N SER A 759 3.51 -23.35 -6.56
CA SER A 759 2.52 -23.03 -7.58
C SER A 759 2.66 -23.94 -8.80
N HIS A 760 1.51 -24.17 -9.45
CA HIS A 760 1.50 -24.76 -10.78
C HIS A 760 2.30 -23.88 -11.77
N GLU A 761 2.97 -24.50 -12.74
CA GLU A 761 3.85 -23.81 -13.69
C GLU A 761 3.14 -22.66 -14.43
N ALA A 762 1.90 -22.90 -14.90
CA ALA A 762 1.11 -21.86 -15.58
C ALA A 762 0.89 -20.62 -14.70
N ILE A 763 0.65 -20.79 -13.40
CA ILE A 763 0.48 -19.67 -12.45
C ILE A 763 1.79 -18.93 -12.21
N LEU A 764 2.90 -19.66 -12.20
CA LEU A 764 4.23 -19.10 -11.96
C LEU A 764 4.77 -18.32 -13.16
N ARG A 765 4.36 -18.63 -14.39
CA ARG A 765 4.96 -18.16 -15.64
C ARG A 765 5.05 -16.63 -15.70
N ILE A 766 3.95 -15.89 -15.49
CA ILE A 766 3.94 -14.43 -15.57
C ILE A 766 4.71 -13.78 -14.42
N PRO A 767 4.55 -14.17 -13.15
CA PRO A 767 5.43 -13.68 -12.07
C PRO A 767 6.91 -13.91 -12.35
N ASN A 768 7.28 -15.07 -12.90
CA ASN A 768 8.66 -15.41 -13.25
C ASN A 768 9.23 -14.48 -14.33
N GLU A 769 8.45 -14.27 -15.40
CA GLU A 769 8.82 -13.38 -16.50
C GLU A 769 8.96 -11.91 -16.04
N LEU A 770 8.01 -11.40 -15.27
CA LEU A 770 7.95 -9.98 -14.92
C LEU A 770 8.86 -9.57 -13.76
N PHE A 771 9.17 -10.50 -12.82
CA PHE A 771 9.79 -10.14 -11.55
C PHE A 771 11.07 -10.92 -11.23
N TYR A 772 11.31 -12.06 -11.88
CA TYR A 772 12.40 -12.97 -11.49
C TYR A 772 13.32 -13.38 -12.62
N ASP A 773 13.33 -12.61 -13.71
CA ASP A 773 14.22 -12.80 -14.87
C ASP A 773 14.05 -14.16 -15.57
N SER A 774 12.87 -14.79 -15.45
CA SER A 774 12.58 -16.13 -15.97
C SER A 774 13.49 -17.24 -15.41
N GLU A 775 14.10 -17.02 -14.24
CA GLU A 775 15.03 -17.96 -13.62
C GLU A 775 14.35 -19.01 -12.73
N LEU A 776 13.07 -18.80 -12.34
CA LEU A 776 12.38 -19.74 -11.45
C LEU A 776 11.98 -21.02 -12.19
N LYS A 777 12.12 -22.13 -11.48
CA LYS A 777 11.82 -23.48 -11.96
C LYS A 777 10.70 -24.08 -11.11
N ALA A 778 9.64 -24.58 -11.73
CA ALA A 778 8.61 -25.32 -11.01
C ALA A 778 9.15 -26.70 -10.61
N CYS A 779 9.05 -27.03 -9.32
CA CYS A 779 9.45 -28.36 -8.83
C CYS A 779 8.42 -29.39 -9.24
N GLN A 780 8.83 -30.43 -9.91
CA GLN A 780 8.03 -31.62 -10.21
C GLN A 780 8.11 -32.58 -9.03
N SER A 781 7.11 -32.64 -8.18
CA SER A 781 7.01 -33.59 -7.07
C SER A 781 5.69 -34.31 -7.11
N ASP A 782 5.55 -35.46 -6.41
CA ASP A 782 4.31 -36.25 -6.36
C ASP A 782 3.10 -35.45 -5.83
N GLU A 783 3.30 -34.38 -5.09
CA GLU A 783 2.24 -33.43 -4.73
C GLU A 783 1.74 -32.59 -5.93
N LEU A 784 2.42 -32.58 -7.06
CA LEU A 784 2.01 -31.92 -8.30
C LEU A 784 0.81 -32.60 -8.96
N ASP A 785 0.64 -33.90 -8.77
CA ASP A 785 -0.51 -34.60 -9.32
C ASP A 785 -1.82 -34.03 -8.79
N VAL A 786 -1.86 -33.62 -7.52
CA VAL A 786 -3.04 -32.96 -6.92
C VAL A 786 -3.27 -31.57 -7.53
N ARG A 787 -2.22 -30.83 -7.90
CA ARG A 787 -2.35 -29.51 -8.57
C ARG A 787 -2.85 -29.67 -9.99
N SER A 788 -2.36 -30.67 -10.69
CA SER A 788 -2.78 -30.99 -12.06
C SER A 788 -4.24 -31.42 -12.15
N LEU A 789 -4.82 -31.98 -11.07
CA LEU A 789 -6.24 -32.36 -11.03
C LEU A 789 -7.19 -31.15 -11.18
N TYR A 790 -6.79 -29.95 -10.77
CA TYR A 790 -7.57 -28.73 -11.01
C TYR A 790 -7.55 -28.29 -12.48
N CYS A 791 -6.63 -28.79 -13.29
CA CYS A 791 -6.61 -28.59 -14.73
C CYS A 791 -7.79 -29.27 -15.45
N ALA A 792 -8.48 -30.20 -14.79
CA ALA A 792 -9.70 -30.87 -15.29
C ALA A 792 -11.00 -30.21 -14.83
N TRP A 793 -10.97 -29.16 -13.98
CA TRP A 793 -12.18 -28.53 -13.44
C TRP A 793 -13.13 -28.06 -14.56
N GLU A 794 -14.44 -28.38 -14.41
CA GLU A 794 -15.43 -28.19 -15.48
C GLU A 794 -15.61 -26.74 -15.92
N GLU A 795 -15.44 -25.78 -15.01
CA GLU A 795 -15.64 -24.36 -15.30
C GLU A 795 -14.41 -23.68 -15.96
N LEU A 796 -13.32 -24.41 -16.18
CA LEU A 796 -12.15 -23.84 -16.89
C LEU A 796 -12.51 -23.59 -18.36
N PRO A 797 -12.27 -22.38 -18.88
CA PRO A 797 -12.44 -22.07 -20.30
C PRO A 797 -11.61 -22.99 -21.21
N LYS A 798 -10.39 -23.33 -20.75
CA LYS A 798 -9.50 -24.28 -21.42
C LYS A 798 -9.03 -25.33 -20.43
N LYS A 799 -9.32 -26.60 -20.70
CA LYS A 799 -8.79 -27.71 -19.92
C LYS A 799 -7.26 -27.74 -20.00
N GLY A 800 -6.61 -28.11 -18.90
CA GLY A 800 -5.15 -28.09 -18.80
C GLY A 800 -4.54 -26.76 -18.36
N PHE A 801 -5.32 -25.67 -18.33
CA PHE A 801 -4.85 -24.34 -17.94
C PHE A 801 -5.56 -23.84 -16.69
N PRO A 802 -4.96 -23.91 -15.49
CA PRO A 802 -5.64 -23.64 -14.22
C PRO A 802 -5.69 -22.14 -13.86
N ILE A 803 -5.96 -21.30 -14.84
CA ILE A 803 -6.15 -19.86 -14.65
C ILE A 803 -7.42 -19.43 -15.37
N ILE A 804 -8.26 -18.70 -14.68
CA ILE A 804 -9.42 -18.02 -15.26
C ILE A 804 -9.22 -16.52 -15.09
N PHE A 805 -9.30 -15.77 -16.17
CA PHE A 805 -9.55 -14.35 -16.13
C PHE A 805 -10.99 -14.10 -16.60
N HIS A 806 -11.85 -13.66 -15.68
CA HIS A 806 -13.24 -13.33 -15.98
C HIS A 806 -13.39 -11.81 -16.11
N GLY A 807 -13.62 -11.36 -17.36
CA GLY A 807 -13.87 -9.94 -17.65
C GLY A 807 -15.23 -9.49 -17.12
N VAL A 808 -15.28 -8.38 -16.43
CA VAL A 808 -16.49 -7.75 -15.88
C VAL A 808 -16.49 -6.26 -16.18
N CYS A 809 -17.60 -5.75 -16.72
CA CYS A 809 -17.84 -4.32 -16.85
C CYS A 809 -18.71 -3.85 -15.68
N GLY A 810 -18.09 -3.40 -14.59
CA GLY A 810 -18.78 -2.98 -13.37
C GLY A 810 -18.73 -1.47 -13.13
N GLU A 811 -19.13 -1.07 -11.94
CA GLU A 811 -19.13 0.32 -11.47
C GLU A 811 -18.34 0.44 -10.16
N ASP A 812 -17.47 1.46 -10.05
CA ASP A 812 -16.75 1.77 -8.82
C ASP A 812 -17.69 2.47 -7.83
N GLN A 813 -18.10 1.79 -6.77
CA GLN A 813 -19.02 2.31 -5.76
C GLN A 813 -18.29 2.62 -4.45
N ARG A 814 -18.88 3.51 -3.63
CA ARG A 814 -18.39 3.84 -2.29
C ARG A 814 -19.51 3.80 -1.26
N GLU A 815 -19.17 3.46 -0.04
CA GLU A 815 -20.10 3.56 1.10
C GLU A 815 -20.11 4.99 1.65
N ALA A 816 -21.20 5.40 2.29
CA ALA A 816 -21.50 6.75 2.77
C ALA A 816 -20.31 7.57 3.31
N LYS A 817 -19.54 7.03 4.26
CA LYS A 817 -18.37 7.70 4.86
C LYS A 817 -17.05 7.00 4.56
N SER A 818 -17.07 5.89 3.81
CA SER A 818 -15.87 5.11 3.50
C SER A 818 -15.25 5.56 2.19
N PRO A 819 -13.99 5.98 2.18
CA PRO A 819 -13.30 6.34 0.95
C PRO A 819 -12.92 5.12 0.09
N SER A 820 -13.07 3.91 0.63
CA SER A 820 -12.69 2.65 -0.02
C SER A 820 -13.72 2.25 -1.08
N PHE A 821 -13.25 1.76 -2.20
CA PHE A 821 -14.09 1.34 -3.33
C PHE A 821 -14.57 -0.11 -3.19
N PHE A 822 -15.70 -0.39 -3.83
CA PHE A 822 -16.17 -1.75 -4.06
C PHE A 822 -16.94 -1.85 -5.38
N ASN A 823 -17.10 -3.08 -5.89
CA ASN A 823 -17.72 -3.39 -7.16
C ASN A 823 -18.62 -4.63 -6.98
N THR A 824 -19.91 -4.43 -7.03
CA THR A 824 -20.91 -5.49 -6.80
C THR A 824 -20.92 -6.53 -7.91
N ALA A 825 -20.68 -6.14 -9.16
CA ALA A 825 -20.65 -7.06 -10.30
C ALA A 825 -19.49 -8.08 -10.19
N GLU A 826 -18.30 -7.63 -9.72
CA GLU A 826 -17.20 -8.57 -9.46
C GLU A 826 -17.52 -9.52 -8.31
N ILE A 827 -18.22 -9.05 -7.25
CA ILE A 827 -18.63 -9.91 -6.12
C ILE A 827 -19.56 -11.03 -6.59
N GLU A 828 -20.49 -10.74 -7.48
CA GLU A 828 -21.40 -11.75 -8.04
C GLU A 828 -20.66 -12.89 -8.74
N VAL A 829 -19.72 -12.53 -9.61
CA VAL A 829 -18.91 -13.51 -10.34
C VAL A 829 -18.04 -14.32 -9.37
N LEU A 830 -17.45 -13.69 -8.36
CA LEU A 830 -16.69 -14.41 -7.33
C LEU A 830 -17.55 -15.40 -6.54
N VAL A 831 -18.74 -14.98 -6.11
CA VAL A 831 -19.70 -15.84 -5.40
C VAL A 831 -20.13 -16.99 -6.29
N HIS A 832 -20.34 -16.76 -7.57
CA HIS A 832 -20.67 -17.82 -8.53
C HIS A 832 -19.57 -18.89 -8.59
N TYR A 833 -18.32 -18.49 -8.83
CA TYR A 833 -17.18 -19.43 -8.85
C TYR A 833 -16.98 -20.14 -7.51
N LEU A 834 -17.14 -19.42 -6.40
CA LEU A 834 -17.00 -19.99 -5.06
C LEU A 834 -18.04 -21.10 -4.82
N LYS A 835 -19.30 -20.89 -5.21
CA LYS A 835 -20.35 -21.92 -5.13
C LYS A 835 -19.99 -23.15 -5.95
N LYS A 836 -19.59 -22.94 -7.21
CA LYS A 836 -19.19 -24.03 -8.11
C LYS A 836 -18.04 -24.84 -7.52
N LEU A 837 -17.02 -24.18 -6.98
CA LEU A 837 -15.88 -24.82 -6.33
C LEU A 837 -16.29 -25.66 -5.11
N LEU A 838 -17.10 -25.10 -4.21
CA LEU A 838 -17.47 -25.78 -2.96
C LEU A 838 -18.55 -26.85 -3.15
N GLN A 839 -19.31 -26.78 -4.25
CA GLN A 839 -20.33 -27.78 -4.62
C GLN A 839 -19.77 -28.92 -5.46
N SER A 840 -18.63 -28.75 -6.13
CA SER A 840 -18.00 -29.75 -6.99
C SER A 840 -17.35 -30.88 -6.17
N ARG A 841 -18.13 -31.60 -5.38
CA ARG A 841 -17.68 -32.70 -4.50
C ARG A 841 -17.09 -33.88 -5.31
N GLY A 842 -15.87 -33.71 -5.83
CA GLY A 842 -15.17 -34.79 -6.55
C GLY A 842 -15.80 -35.21 -7.88
N LYS A 843 -16.73 -34.43 -8.45
CA LYS A 843 -17.30 -34.70 -9.79
C LYS A 843 -16.25 -34.33 -10.86
N GLY A 844 -16.14 -35.13 -11.90
CA GLY A 844 -15.28 -34.84 -13.06
C GLY A 844 -13.78 -34.99 -12.81
N GLY A 845 -13.34 -35.71 -11.76
CA GLY A 845 -11.92 -35.91 -11.46
C GLY A 845 -11.24 -34.74 -10.71
N CYS A 846 -11.98 -33.67 -10.41
CA CYS A 846 -11.46 -32.57 -9.61
C CYS A 846 -11.55 -32.89 -8.11
N PRO A 847 -10.50 -32.64 -7.29
CA PRO A 847 -10.55 -32.90 -5.86
C PRO A 847 -11.56 -32.00 -5.15
N SER A 848 -12.20 -32.53 -4.12
CA SER A 848 -13.06 -31.73 -3.23
C SER A 848 -12.24 -30.62 -2.57
N VAL A 849 -12.78 -29.40 -2.53
CA VAL A 849 -12.16 -28.22 -1.92
C VAL A 849 -12.86 -27.87 -0.61
N SER A 850 -12.10 -27.77 0.46
CA SER A 850 -12.59 -27.26 1.75
C SER A 850 -12.50 -25.72 1.79
N PRO A 851 -13.42 -25.01 2.47
CA PRO A 851 -13.34 -23.54 2.61
C PRO A 851 -11.98 -23.02 3.11
N LYS A 852 -11.28 -23.74 3.99
CA LYS A 852 -9.94 -23.37 4.47
C LYS A 852 -8.85 -23.38 3.39
N GLU A 853 -9.08 -24.09 2.27
CA GLU A 853 -8.15 -24.21 1.16
C GLU A 853 -8.38 -23.13 0.09
N VAL A 854 -9.43 -22.32 0.24
CA VAL A 854 -9.77 -21.21 -0.64
C VAL A 854 -9.41 -19.90 0.00
N GLY A 855 -8.90 -18.96 -0.79
CA GLY A 855 -8.64 -17.58 -0.40
C GLY A 855 -9.25 -16.60 -1.39
N ILE A 856 -9.81 -15.51 -0.88
CA ILE A 856 -10.31 -14.42 -1.72
C ILE A 856 -9.53 -13.16 -1.39
N ILE A 857 -8.93 -12.55 -2.41
CA ILE A 857 -8.05 -11.39 -2.28
C ILE A 857 -8.68 -10.19 -2.99
N SER A 858 -8.71 -9.05 -2.31
CA SER A 858 -9.04 -7.77 -2.95
C SER A 858 -8.18 -6.63 -2.37
N PRO A 859 -7.77 -5.66 -3.20
CA PRO A 859 -6.91 -4.56 -2.74
C PRO A 859 -7.66 -3.50 -1.93
N TYR A 860 -9.01 -3.53 -1.96
CA TYR A 860 -9.85 -2.54 -1.30
C TYR A 860 -10.64 -3.15 -0.15
N ARG A 861 -10.52 -2.50 1.00
CA ARG A 861 -11.14 -2.90 2.24
C ARG A 861 -12.65 -3.11 2.13
N LYS A 862 -13.35 -2.12 1.54
CA LYS A 862 -14.81 -2.20 1.45
C LYS A 862 -15.28 -3.37 0.56
N GLN A 863 -14.49 -3.73 -0.44
CA GLN A 863 -14.72 -4.94 -1.23
C GLN A 863 -14.63 -6.20 -0.37
N VAL A 864 -13.60 -6.30 0.47
CA VAL A 864 -13.43 -7.43 1.40
C VAL A 864 -14.64 -7.55 2.34
N GLU A 865 -15.11 -6.43 2.92
CA GLU A 865 -16.31 -6.42 3.78
C GLU A 865 -17.57 -6.86 3.04
N LYS A 866 -17.77 -6.34 1.82
CA LYS A 866 -18.94 -6.68 1.01
C LYS A 866 -18.91 -8.16 0.56
N ILE A 867 -17.73 -8.69 0.21
CA ILE A 867 -17.56 -10.13 -0.10
C ILE A 867 -17.89 -10.97 1.13
N ARG A 868 -17.37 -10.62 2.31
CA ARG A 868 -17.70 -11.34 3.56
C ARG A 868 -19.22 -11.31 3.83
N LYS A 869 -19.87 -10.14 3.71
CA LYS A 869 -21.32 -10.01 3.86
C LYS A 869 -22.08 -10.87 2.86
N ALA A 870 -21.65 -10.92 1.60
CA ALA A 870 -22.24 -11.77 0.58
C ALA A 870 -22.22 -13.24 0.99
N ILE A 871 -21.09 -13.73 1.46
CA ILE A 871 -20.85 -15.13 1.81
C ILE A 871 -21.58 -15.52 3.11
N THR A 872 -21.50 -14.69 4.15
CA THR A 872 -21.99 -15.07 5.49
C THR A 872 -23.46 -14.74 5.72
N SER A 873 -24.05 -13.81 4.96
CA SER A 873 -25.36 -13.28 5.26
C SER A 873 -26.34 -13.32 4.08
N LEU A 874 -25.90 -12.93 2.89
CA LEU A 874 -26.82 -12.72 1.77
C LEU A 874 -27.03 -13.96 0.90
N ASP A 875 -25.97 -14.73 0.65
CA ASP A 875 -26.09 -15.90 -0.19
C ASP A 875 -26.69 -17.09 0.56
N PRO A 876 -27.84 -17.62 0.12
CA PRO A 876 -28.56 -18.66 0.85
C PRO A 876 -27.83 -20.01 0.89
N VAL A 877 -26.98 -20.29 -0.12
CA VAL A 877 -26.23 -21.53 -0.21
C VAL A 877 -24.94 -21.46 0.62
N LEU A 878 -24.14 -20.42 0.42
CA LEU A 878 -22.84 -20.31 1.09
C LEU A 878 -22.96 -20.21 2.60
N ARG A 879 -23.93 -19.43 3.11
CA ARG A 879 -24.12 -19.25 4.56
C ARG A 879 -24.45 -20.54 5.33
N THR A 880 -24.94 -21.55 4.62
CA THR A 880 -25.32 -22.85 5.24
C THR A 880 -24.23 -23.91 5.14
N LEU A 881 -23.14 -23.64 4.42
CA LEU A 881 -22.05 -24.59 4.29
C LEU A 881 -21.29 -24.75 5.61
N PRO A 882 -20.94 -25.99 6.01
CA PRO A 882 -20.09 -26.22 7.15
C PRO A 882 -18.71 -25.59 6.90
N ASP A 883 -18.07 -25.12 7.96
CA ASP A 883 -16.72 -24.55 7.93
C ASP A 883 -16.53 -23.32 7.02
N ILE A 884 -17.60 -22.68 6.55
CA ILE A 884 -17.50 -21.47 5.71
C ILE A 884 -16.77 -20.33 6.43
N SER A 885 -16.80 -20.28 7.74
CA SER A 885 -16.07 -19.34 8.57
C SER A 885 -14.54 -19.48 8.46
N LEU A 886 -14.05 -20.65 8.00
CA LEU A 886 -12.63 -20.92 7.77
C LEU A 886 -12.13 -20.36 6.42
N LEU A 887 -13.05 -19.96 5.53
CA LEU A 887 -12.71 -19.28 4.29
C LEU A 887 -12.06 -17.93 4.60
N LYS A 888 -10.85 -17.72 4.09
CA LYS A 888 -10.17 -16.44 4.27
C LYS A 888 -10.50 -15.47 3.15
N VAL A 889 -11.08 -14.34 3.51
CA VAL A 889 -11.25 -13.17 2.63
C VAL A 889 -10.43 -12.03 3.21
N GLY A 890 -9.56 -11.38 2.42
CA GLY A 890 -8.69 -10.34 2.96
C GLY A 890 -8.02 -9.47 1.90
N SER A 891 -7.22 -8.51 2.37
CA SER A 891 -6.39 -7.70 1.49
C SER A 891 -5.14 -8.46 1.02
N VAL A 892 -4.42 -7.90 0.04
CA VAL A 892 -3.16 -8.48 -0.46
C VAL A 892 -2.14 -8.58 0.67
N GLU A 893 -2.09 -7.56 1.52
CA GLU A 893 -1.21 -7.49 2.69
C GLU A 893 -1.52 -8.60 3.72
N GLU A 894 -2.80 -8.90 3.94
CA GLU A 894 -3.24 -9.97 4.86
C GLU A 894 -2.93 -11.38 4.34
N PHE A 895 -2.68 -11.53 3.04
CA PHE A 895 -2.29 -12.78 2.41
C PHE A 895 -0.77 -12.95 2.27
N GLN A 896 0.01 -11.95 2.62
CA GLN A 896 1.46 -12.06 2.55
C GLN A 896 1.98 -13.16 3.50
N GLY A 897 2.91 -13.99 3.03
CA GLY A 897 3.38 -15.19 3.74
C GLY A 897 2.40 -16.36 3.75
N GLN A 898 1.15 -16.18 3.28
CA GLN A 898 0.13 -17.24 3.21
C GLN A 898 -0.01 -17.82 1.80
N GLU A 899 -0.65 -18.97 1.73
CA GLU A 899 -0.92 -19.67 0.47
C GLU A 899 -2.21 -20.47 0.59
N ARG A 900 -2.92 -20.63 -0.51
CA ARG A 900 -4.12 -21.46 -0.59
C ARG A 900 -4.07 -22.31 -1.86
N ARG A 901 -4.82 -23.41 -1.85
CA ARG A 901 -4.93 -24.27 -3.03
C ARG A 901 -5.60 -23.52 -4.19
N VAL A 902 -6.67 -22.80 -3.88
CA VAL A 902 -7.42 -21.95 -4.81
C VAL A 902 -7.41 -20.51 -4.33
N ILE A 903 -7.10 -19.58 -5.22
CA ILE A 903 -7.18 -18.13 -4.97
C ILE A 903 -8.13 -17.49 -5.96
N LEU A 904 -9.06 -16.69 -5.45
CA LEU A 904 -9.91 -15.79 -6.23
C LEU A 904 -9.46 -14.34 -5.97
N ILE A 905 -9.34 -13.55 -7.03
CA ILE A 905 -8.91 -12.15 -6.95
C ILE A 905 -10.02 -11.25 -7.52
N SER A 906 -10.42 -10.22 -6.75
CA SER A 906 -11.26 -9.13 -7.23
C SER A 906 -10.42 -7.87 -7.38
N THR A 907 -10.41 -7.28 -8.57
CA THR A 907 -9.59 -6.09 -8.86
C THR A 907 -10.30 -4.79 -8.54
N VAL A 908 -11.62 -4.80 -8.53
CA VAL A 908 -12.56 -3.72 -8.15
C VAL A 908 -12.68 -2.61 -9.19
N ARG A 909 -11.58 -2.14 -9.73
CA ARG A 909 -11.57 -0.96 -10.61
C ARG A 909 -12.22 -1.21 -11.95
N SER A 910 -13.26 -0.44 -12.23
CA SER A 910 -13.98 -0.43 -13.51
C SER A 910 -14.05 0.96 -14.17
N CYS A 911 -13.52 1.99 -13.51
CA CYS A 911 -13.51 3.34 -14.01
C CYS A 911 -12.09 3.91 -14.09
N SER A 912 -11.76 4.56 -15.23
CA SER A 912 -10.43 5.16 -15.45
C SER A 912 -10.18 6.45 -14.67
N GLU A 913 -11.22 7.10 -14.16
CA GLU A 913 -11.14 8.41 -13.51
C GLU A 913 -10.32 8.45 -12.24
N TYR A 914 -10.35 7.36 -11.46
CA TYR A 914 -9.59 7.26 -10.21
C TYR A 914 -8.18 6.72 -10.41
N LEU A 915 -7.75 6.42 -11.64
CA LEU A 915 -6.41 5.94 -11.93
C LEU A 915 -5.32 6.91 -11.46
N GLN A 916 -5.55 8.23 -11.59
CA GLN A 916 -4.60 9.23 -11.12
C GLN A 916 -4.50 9.25 -9.59
N LEU A 917 -5.61 9.03 -8.89
CA LEU A 917 -5.62 8.89 -7.43
C LEU A 917 -4.84 7.65 -6.99
N ASP A 918 -5.11 6.50 -7.60
CA ASP A 918 -4.41 5.26 -7.32
C ASP A 918 -2.91 5.36 -7.65
N GLN A 919 -2.56 6.05 -8.73
CA GLN A 919 -1.17 6.34 -9.08
C GLN A 919 -0.44 7.21 -8.05
N THR A 920 -1.12 8.24 -7.54
CA THR A 920 -0.52 9.17 -6.56
C THR A 920 -0.26 8.50 -5.22
N PHE A 921 -1.18 7.65 -4.77
CA PHE A 921 -1.12 7.00 -3.47
C PHE A 921 -0.70 5.53 -3.52
N LYS A 922 -0.38 5.00 -4.71
CA LYS A 922 -0.03 3.59 -4.95
C LYS A 922 -1.09 2.61 -4.39
N LEU A 923 -2.36 2.97 -4.54
CA LEU A 923 -3.51 2.18 -4.10
C LEU A 923 -3.93 1.16 -5.15
N GLY A 924 -4.70 0.15 -4.70
CA GLY A 924 -5.22 -0.88 -5.60
C GLY A 924 -4.13 -1.77 -6.19
N PHE A 925 -4.47 -2.42 -7.30
CA PHE A 925 -3.53 -3.26 -8.07
C PHE A 925 -2.78 -2.47 -9.15
N LEU A 926 -3.38 -1.40 -9.66
CA LEU A 926 -2.79 -0.61 -10.73
C LEU A 926 -1.59 0.18 -10.21
N LYS A 927 -0.47 0.13 -10.96
CA LYS A 927 0.80 0.78 -10.63
C LYS A 927 1.49 0.35 -9.31
N ASN A 928 1.08 -0.78 -8.76
CA ASN A 928 1.85 -1.46 -7.73
C ASN A 928 2.14 -2.90 -8.14
N PRO A 929 3.19 -3.14 -8.93
CA PRO A 929 3.51 -4.46 -9.45
C PRO A 929 3.76 -5.50 -8.36
N LYS A 930 4.30 -5.07 -7.20
CA LYS A 930 4.52 -5.97 -6.06
C LYS A 930 3.22 -6.57 -5.51
N ARG A 931 2.08 -5.81 -5.58
CA ARG A 931 0.76 -6.34 -5.21
C ARG A 931 0.26 -7.41 -6.16
N LEU A 932 0.42 -7.19 -7.46
CA LEU A 932 0.10 -8.20 -8.47
C LEU A 932 0.89 -9.49 -8.22
N ASN A 933 2.21 -9.35 -8.05
CA ASN A 933 3.11 -10.47 -7.79
C ASN A 933 2.67 -11.28 -6.56
N VAL A 934 2.40 -10.59 -5.44
CA VAL A 934 1.94 -11.26 -4.22
C VAL A 934 0.60 -11.94 -4.44
N ALA A 935 -0.40 -11.28 -5.04
CA ALA A 935 -1.74 -11.83 -5.18
C ALA A 935 -1.76 -13.11 -6.03
N ILE A 936 -1.10 -13.11 -7.19
CA ILE A 936 -1.03 -14.26 -8.09
C ILE A 936 -0.29 -15.44 -7.44
N THR A 937 0.84 -15.15 -6.80
CA THR A 937 1.73 -16.19 -6.23
C THR A 937 1.22 -16.81 -4.92
N ARG A 938 0.01 -16.44 -4.46
CA ARG A 938 -0.66 -17.13 -3.33
C ARG A 938 -1.35 -18.41 -3.75
N ALA A 939 -1.67 -18.57 -5.04
CA ALA A 939 -2.34 -19.75 -5.59
C ALA A 939 -1.36 -20.90 -5.79
N LYS A 940 -1.78 -22.11 -5.34
CA LYS A 940 -1.03 -23.34 -5.58
C LYS A 940 -1.48 -24.02 -6.86
N ALA A 941 -2.79 -24.22 -7.04
CA ALA A 941 -3.34 -25.10 -8.04
C ALA A 941 -4.36 -24.45 -8.98
N LEU A 942 -5.10 -23.43 -8.53
CA LEU A 942 -6.08 -22.72 -9.34
C LEU A 942 -6.10 -21.23 -8.99
N LEU A 943 -6.10 -20.41 -10.03
CA LEU A 943 -6.19 -18.96 -9.92
C LEU A 943 -7.40 -18.44 -10.72
N ILE A 944 -8.28 -17.67 -10.07
CA ILE A 944 -9.42 -17.02 -10.69
C ILE A 944 -9.31 -15.52 -10.47
N VAL A 945 -9.20 -14.75 -11.53
CA VAL A 945 -9.12 -13.28 -11.48
C VAL A 945 -10.38 -12.70 -12.11
N VAL A 946 -11.03 -11.80 -11.38
CA VAL A 946 -12.23 -11.09 -11.82
C VAL A 946 -11.93 -9.59 -11.86
N GLY A 947 -12.20 -8.96 -12.99
CA GLY A 947 -11.95 -7.53 -13.14
C GLY A 947 -12.28 -6.96 -14.50
N ASN A 948 -12.19 -5.63 -14.62
CA ASN A 948 -12.44 -4.93 -15.87
C ASN A 948 -11.20 -4.93 -16.76
N PRO A 949 -11.19 -5.61 -17.90
CA PRO A 949 -10.04 -5.73 -18.78
C PRO A 949 -9.61 -4.37 -19.38
N ALA A 950 -10.56 -3.49 -19.72
CA ALA A 950 -10.28 -2.18 -20.31
C ALA A 950 -9.54 -1.22 -19.36
N VAL A 951 -9.76 -1.39 -18.05
CA VAL A 951 -9.06 -0.58 -17.02
C VAL A 951 -7.71 -1.20 -16.69
N LEU A 952 -7.67 -2.53 -16.55
CA LEU A 952 -6.45 -3.25 -16.19
C LEU A 952 -5.38 -3.20 -17.29
N SER A 953 -5.77 -3.24 -18.56
CA SER A 953 -4.84 -3.14 -19.71
C SER A 953 -4.06 -1.83 -19.78
N LYS A 954 -4.48 -0.79 -19.04
CA LYS A 954 -3.74 0.47 -18.93
C LYS A 954 -2.47 0.37 -18.07
N ASP A 955 -2.29 -0.73 -17.34
CA ASP A 955 -1.06 -1.07 -16.63
C ASP A 955 -0.30 -2.16 -17.39
N GLN A 956 0.99 -1.97 -17.62
CA GLN A 956 1.81 -2.88 -18.45
C GLN A 956 1.88 -4.31 -17.90
N HIS A 957 1.93 -4.49 -16.58
CA HIS A 957 2.01 -5.81 -15.95
C HIS A 957 0.68 -6.56 -16.07
N TRP A 958 -0.43 -5.85 -15.84
CA TRP A 958 -1.77 -6.40 -16.04
C TRP A 958 -2.07 -6.69 -17.49
N GLN A 959 -1.65 -5.82 -18.41
CA GLN A 959 -1.79 -6.04 -19.86
C GLN A 959 -1.08 -7.33 -20.28
N ARG A 960 0.16 -7.54 -19.77
CA ARG A 960 0.90 -8.78 -20.07
C ARG A 960 0.19 -10.02 -19.52
N PHE A 961 -0.36 -9.94 -18.29
CA PHE A 961 -1.14 -11.04 -17.70
C PHE A 961 -2.43 -11.32 -18.46
N LEU A 962 -3.18 -10.28 -18.86
CA LEU A 962 -4.37 -10.40 -19.68
C LEU A 962 -4.09 -11.07 -21.02
N ARG A 963 -3.03 -10.62 -21.70
CA ARG A 963 -2.60 -11.20 -22.97
C ARG A 963 -2.28 -12.69 -22.81
N TYR A 964 -1.54 -13.05 -21.77
CA TYR A 964 -1.25 -14.45 -21.46
C TYR A 964 -2.51 -15.29 -21.25
N CYS A 965 -3.48 -14.79 -20.47
CA CYS A 965 -4.74 -15.51 -20.27
C CYS A 965 -5.53 -15.69 -21.59
N ARG A 966 -5.47 -14.74 -22.51
CA ARG A 966 -6.11 -14.85 -23.83
C ARG A 966 -5.37 -15.84 -24.74
N GLU A 967 -4.07 -15.72 -24.86
CA GLU A 967 -3.21 -16.61 -25.68
C GLU A 967 -3.37 -18.07 -25.26
N GLU A 968 -3.41 -18.32 -23.97
CA GLU A 968 -3.58 -19.66 -23.42
C GLU A 968 -5.06 -20.12 -23.33
N GLY A 969 -6.03 -19.26 -23.71
CA GLY A 969 -7.47 -19.60 -23.72
C GLY A 969 -8.12 -19.65 -22.33
N GLY A 970 -7.54 -19.00 -21.32
CA GLY A 970 -8.11 -18.89 -19.97
C GLY A 970 -8.96 -17.64 -19.74
N TYR A 971 -9.28 -16.88 -20.79
CA TYR A 971 -10.12 -15.70 -20.73
C TYR A 971 -11.59 -16.02 -20.95
N THR A 972 -12.48 -15.42 -20.17
CA THR A 972 -13.93 -15.51 -20.31
C THR A 972 -14.63 -14.23 -19.83
N GLY A 973 -15.94 -14.14 -19.99
CA GLY A 973 -16.74 -12.99 -19.54
C GLY A 973 -16.77 -11.86 -20.56
N TYR A 974 -16.73 -10.61 -20.08
CA TYR A 974 -16.87 -9.42 -20.90
C TYR A 974 -15.78 -9.35 -21.99
N PRO A 975 -16.18 -9.24 -23.28
CA PRO A 975 -15.25 -9.24 -24.40
C PRO A 975 -14.35 -8.01 -24.38
N TYR A 976 -13.06 -8.22 -24.62
CA TYR A 976 -12.04 -7.19 -24.69
C TYR A 976 -11.18 -7.35 -25.94
N GLU A 977 -11.01 -6.29 -26.67
CA GLU A 977 -10.07 -6.17 -27.79
C GLU A 977 -8.93 -5.23 -27.38
N ASP A 978 -7.72 -5.59 -27.75
CA ASP A 978 -6.51 -4.77 -27.50
C ASP A 978 -6.52 -3.61 -28.50
N GLU A 979 -7.16 -2.50 -28.14
CA GLU A 979 -7.15 -1.29 -28.96
C GLU A 979 -5.79 -0.62 -28.86
N SER A 980 -5.20 -0.28 -30.02
CA SER A 980 -4.01 0.57 -30.12
C SER A 980 -4.28 1.94 -29.47
N PRO A 981 -3.29 2.61 -28.88
CA PRO A 981 -3.46 3.85 -28.13
C PRO A 981 -3.66 5.04 -29.08
N ALA A 982 -4.84 5.22 -29.61
CA ALA A 982 -5.22 6.42 -30.34
C ALA A 982 -6.48 7.03 -29.69
N GLU A 983 -6.34 8.25 -29.14
CA GLU A 983 -7.40 9.25 -28.90
C GLU A 983 -8.21 9.26 -27.60
N ASP A 984 -7.76 8.67 -26.51
CA ASP A 984 -8.54 8.64 -25.25
C ASP A 984 -8.48 9.91 -24.35
N GLY A 985 -7.73 10.96 -24.73
CA GLY A 985 -7.46 12.07 -23.81
C GLY A 985 -8.68 12.95 -23.45
N LEU A 986 -9.57 13.21 -24.40
CA LEU A 986 -10.69 14.16 -24.18
C LEU A 986 -11.90 13.47 -23.52
N ALA A 987 -12.18 12.24 -23.89
CA ALA A 987 -13.30 11.47 -23.35
C ALA A 987 -13.07 11.00 -21.90
N ALA A 988 -11.85 10.60 -21.57
CA ALA A 988 -11.46 10.29 -20.20
C ALA A 988 -11.52 11.53 -19.30
N ASP A 989 -11.12 12.68 -19.81
CA ASP A 989 -11.21 13.96 -19.12
C ASP A 989 -12.66 14.43 -18.90
N LEU A 990 -13.55 14.18 -19.84
CA LEU A 990 -14.97 14.51 -19.73
C LEU A 990 -15.74 13.56 -18.80
N HIS A 991 -15.39 12.29 -18.83
CA HIS A 991 -15.93 11.29 -17.88
C HIS A 991 -15.46 11.55 -16.44
N ALA A 992 -14.22 12.03 -16.24
CA ALA A 992 -13.69 12.44 -14.95
C ALA A 992 -14.44 13.62 -14.31
N LEU A 993 -15.00 14.48 -15.14
CA LEU A 993 -15.83 15.61 -14.69
C LEU A 993 -17.20 15.16 -14.18
N HIS A 994 -17.68 14.07 -14.68
CA HIS A 994 -19.00 13.54 -14.42
C HIS A 994 -19.19 12.94 -13.00
N LEU A 995 -18.19 12.28 -12.44
CA LEU A 995 -18.25 11.73 -11.08
C LEU A 995 -17.78 12.72 -10.01
N SER A 996 -17.47 13.94 -10.36
CA SER A 996 -17.07 14.98 -9.39
C SER A 996 -18.25 15.76 -8.77
N ASN A 997 -19.49 15.51 -9.19
CA ASN A 997 -20.72 16.11 -8.63
C ASN A 997 -21.42 15.19 -7.64
#